data_fffc6fc79d4c1ce20d7d696075bc4a49
#
_entry.id   fffc6fc79d4c1ce20d7d696075bc4a49
#
_cell.length_a   1.000
_cell.length_b   1.000
_cell.length_c   1.000
_cell.angle_alpha   90.00
_cell.angle_beta   90.00
_cell.angle_gamma   90.00
#
_symmetry.space_group_name_H-M   'P 1'
#
loop_
_entity.id
_entity.type
_entity.pdbx_description
1 polymer ?
#
loop_
_entity_poly.entity_id
_entity_poly.type
_entity_poly.pdbx_seq_one_letter_code
_entity_poly.pdbx_strand_id
1 'polypeptide(L)'
;DSADAAREFFGRAANGDWDAVIVSSSRFDMLDLSQERKEVYLKRRRAEFLQAKEDAQENGGTFSVKKLEEEVKKINDKLSMLHSSPKTEGLSFEEIGFDYLFVDEAHNYKNLPTYGLAIAGMTSSKSNRSESLLEKCTYLREIGHGRNIVFATGTPVTNTMGELYNMQRYLAPELLERQGLSSFPSWAFTFGTIEDSMEIKPEGNGFQLKQRFTKFHNLPELMSAYRTFADIVTQETVNLKVPDCEEIHITVPATPEQLEEVKKLGIRGERVRAGNAEGNDNLLAITGDGMKVALDPKLMHPEFEPMEGGKCEVCAREVFKIWEETADMRGAQLVFCDRSTPASGKWNIQDDMRRRLIEAGIPSEQVACVSDAGNDSEKKETLFEKVRSGEVRVLMGSTEKLGTGTNVQTRLAAIHNLDCPWRPSDFEQRLGRIRRQGNLFESVRDFKYVAQGTFDSFLYSTVEHKQRFIGQVFSNKPSVRSMDDIDETRISYSDLAAVASGNPDIKRIQELRSEIMAQSMLKQSHAEMVANMRHQIESRYEPSAACNRRRFELLERDHDVLERANRQRELDKGADIVRVSVGGVSALDRASAIGMIQAAAGDCPIGPVRAIGEFRGLEIVVKKEQTLLERDGTFRYDPFIG
;
A
#
# COMPACT_ATOMS: atom_id res chain seq x y z
N ASP A 1 -4.75 -12.91 -26.48
CA ASP A 1 -4.03 -11.78 -25.84
C ASP A 1 -2.54 -11.75 -26.26
N SER A 2 -2.29 -11.68 -27.57
CA SER A 2 -0.94 -11.47 -28.10
C SER A 2 -0.62 -9.96 -28.18
N ALA A 3 0.68 -9.60 -28.15
CA ALA A 3 1.12 -8.21 -28.33
C ALA A 3 0.63 -7.63 -29.66
N ASP A 4 0.55 -8.46 -30.71
CA ASP A 4 0.07 -8.04 -32.03
C ASP A 4 -1.43 -7.72 -32.01
N ALA A 5 -2.25 -8.52 -31.33
CA ALA A 5 -3.68 -8.23 -31.17
C ALA A 5 -3.91 -6.95 -30.33
N ALA A 6 -3.03 -6.64 -29.38
CA ALA A 6 -3.09 -5.38 -28.64
C ALA A 6 -2.72 -4.19 -29.53
N ARG A 7 -1.68 -4.30 -30.38
CA ARG A 7 -1.29 -3.26 -31.34
C ARG A 7 -2.41 -2.97 -32.35
N GLU A 8 -3.03 -4.02 -32.91
CA GLU A 8 -4.15 -3.87 -33.81
C GLU A 8 -5.35 -3.17 -33.15
N PHE A 9 -5.67 -3.57 -31.91
CA PHE A 9 -6.75 -2.96 -31.14
C PHE A 9 -6.50 -1.47 -30.91
N PHE A 10 -5.31 -1.08 -30.43
CA PHE A 10 -4.97 0.31 -30.18
C PHE A 10 -4.81 1.12 -31.48
N GLY A 11 -4.35 0.48 -32.58
CA GLY A 11 -4.35 1.11 -33.90
C GLY A 11 -5.75 1.47 -34.37
N ARG A 12 -6.73 0.60 -34.14
CA ARG A 12 -8.14 0.90 -34.43
C ARG A 12 -8.72 1.96 -33.49
N ALA A 13 -8.35 1.91 -32.20
CA ALA A 13 -8.77 2.92 -31.23
C ALA A 13 -8.29 4.33 -31.61
N ALA A 14 -7.04 4.47 -32.08
CA ALA A 14 -6.45 5.75 -32.46
C ALA A 14 -7.01 6.34 -33.77
N ASN A 15 -7.43 5.49 -34.70
CA ASN A 15 -7.87 5.92 -36.03
C ASN A 15 -9.40 5.94 -36.23
N GLY A 16 -10.17 5.49 -35.24
CA GLY A 16 -11.64 5.47 -35.30
C GLY A 16 -12.24 6.69 -34.62
N ASP A 17 -13.46 7.03 -35.01
CA ASP A 17 -14.29 8.06 -34.37
C ASP A 17 -15.14 7.39 -33.28
N TRP A 18 -14.54 7.16 -32.12
CA TRP A 18 -15.14 6.44 -31.00
C TRP A 18 -15.49 7.40 -29.86
N ASP A 19 -16.73 7.33 -29.36
CA ASP A 19 -17.13 8.04 -28.15
C ASP A 19 -16.47 7.44 -26.90
N ALA A 20 -16.23 6.12 -26.88
CA ALA A 20 -15.58 5.41 -25.79
C ALA A 20 -14.91 4.12 -26.26
N VAL A 21 -13.82 3.75 -25.60
CA VAL A 21 -13.09 2.49 -25.83
C VAL A 21 -13.04 1.69 -24.54
N ILE A 22 -13.60 0.48 -24.54
CA ILE A 22 -13.53 -0.44 -23.41
C ILE A 22 -12.35 -1.38 -23.59
N VAL A 23 -11.46 -1.42 -22.61
CA VAL A 23 -10.23 -2.21 -22.64
C VAL A 23 -10.06 -3.03 -21.38
N SER A 24 -9.60 -4.28 -21.49
CA SER A 24 -9.24 -5.09 -20.31
C SER A 24 -8.00 -4.52 -19.63
N SER A 25 -7.94 -4.64 -18.29
CA SER A 25 -6.77 -4.18 -17.52
C SER A 25 -5.45 -4.76 -18.04
N SER A 26 -5.42 -6.04 -18.41
CA SER A 26 -4.21 -6.69 -18.95
C SER A 26 -3.73 -6.05 -20.26
N ARG A 27 -4.64 -5.67 -21.14
CA ARG A 27 -4.32 -4.95 -22.37
C ARG A 27 -3.89 -3.51 -22.10
N PHE A 28 -4.59 -2.83 -21.20
CA PHE A 28 -4.26 -1.48 -20.79
C PHE A 28 -2.86 -1.39 -20.17
N ASP A 29 -2.45 -2.42 -19.41
CA ASP A 29 -1.11 -2.51 -18.81
C ASP A 29 0.01 -2.67 -19.87
N MET A 30 -0.31 -3.13 -21.09
CA MET A 30 0.64 -3.22 -22.21
C MET A 30 0.84 -1.89 -22.96
N LEU A 31 -0.02 -0.91 -22.71
CA LEU A 31 0.05 0.42 -23.33
C LEU A 31 0.92 1.34 -22.47
N ASP A 32 2.00 1.80 -23.02
CA ASP A 32 2.96 2.66 -22.34
C ASP A 32 2.85 4.13 -22.78
N LEU A 33 3.37 5.05 -21.95
CA LEU A 33 3.66 6.42 -22.38
C LEU A 33 4.89 6.45 -23.31
N SER A 34 5.02 7.49 -24.14
CA SER A 34 6.23 7.73 -24.93
C SER A 34 7.46 7.86 -24.07
N GLN A 35 8.63 7.64 -24.67
CA GLN A 35 9.91 7.78 -23.97
C GLN A 35 10.09 9.19 -23.40
N GLU A 36 9.68 10.20 -24.16
CA GLU A 36 9.74 11.60 -23.76
C GLU A 36 8.89 11.88 -22.52
N ARG A 37 7.67 11.34 -22.46
CA ARG A 37 6.78 11.49 -21.30
C ARG A 37 7.26 10.71 -20.09
N LYS A 38 7.75 9.49 -20.28
CA LYS A 38 8.38 8.70 -19.21
C LYS A 38 9.59 9.42 -18.62
N GLU A 39 10.41 10.07 -19.46
CA GLU A 39 11.56 10.84 -19.00
C GLU A 39 11.14 12.02 -18.12
N VAL A 40 10.13 12.79 -18.54
CA VAL A 40 9.59 13.91 -17.74
C VAL A 40 9.07 13.40 -16.39
N TYR A 41 8.29 12.34 -16.40
CA TYR A 41 7.77 11.71 -15.17
C TYR A 41 8.92 11.26 -14.23
N LEU A 42 9.91 10.55 -14.76
CA LEU A 42 11.05 10.07 -13.97
C LEU A 42 11.89 11.19 -13.39
N LYS A 43 12.11 12.29 -14.15
CA LYS A 43 12.81 13.48 -13.66
C LYS A 43 12.05 14.16 -12.52
N ARG A 44 10.73 14.30 -12.63
CA ARG A 44 9.88 14.82 -11.55
C ARG A 44 9.96 13.94 -10.31
N ARG A 45 9.81 12.63 -10.45
CA ARG A 45 9.94 11.66 -9.35
C ARG A 45 11.32 11.74 -8.69
N ARG A 46 12.38 11.89 -9.48
CA ARG A 46 13.74 12.07 -8.94
C ARG A 46 13.85 13.33 -8.07
N ALA A 47 13.27 14.43 -8.51
CA ALA A 47 13.26 15.68 -7.74
C ALA A 47 12.49 15.51 -6.41
N GLU A 48 11.32 14.84 -6.43
CA GLU A 48 10.54 14.52 -5.23
C GLU A 48 11.35 13.68 -4.21
N PHE A 49 12.10 12.68 -4.69
CA PHE A 49 12.95 11.86 -3.81
C PHE A 49 14.18 12.60 -3.28
N LEU A 50 14.76 13.50 -4.06
CA LEU A 50 15.88 14.33 -3.60
C LEU A 50 15.40 15.28 -2.50
N GLN A 51 14.25 15.92 -2.68
CA GLN A 51 13.65 16.77 -1.65
C GLN A 51 13.33 15.97 -0.38
N ALA A 52 12.66 14.81 -0.51
CA ALA A 52 12.37 13.95 0.64
C ALA A 52 13.65 13.46 1.35
N LYS A 53 14.76 13.29 0.63
CA LYS A 53 16.06 12.96 1.20
C LYS A 53 16.63 14.12 2.02
N GLU A 54 16.56 15.36 1.51
CA GLU A 54 16.99 16.55 2.22
C GLU A 54 16.19 16.72 3.52
N ASP A 55 14.87 16.62 3.44
CA ASP A 55 13.97 16.69 4.60
C ASP A 55 14.28 15.58 5.65
N ALA A 56 14.58 14.35 5.18
CA ALA A 56 14.95 13.24 6.07
C ALA A 56 16.34 13.42 6.72
N GLN A 57 17.28 14.08 6.03
CA GLN A 57 18.61 14.42 6.57
C GLN A 57 18.51 15.49 7.66
N GLU A 58 17.68 16.50 7.47
CA GLU A 58 17.43 17.55 8.46
C GLU A 58 16.79 16.99 9.73
N ASN A 59 15.89 16.00 9.59
CA ASN A 59 15.18 15.37 10.70
C ASN A 59 15.92 14.16 11.35
N GLY A 60 17.16 13.87 10.93
CA GLY A 60 18.01 12.85 11.58
C GLY A 60 17.72 11.40 11.26
N GLY A 61 16.93 11.13 10.22
CA GLY A 61 16.49 9.78 9.82
C GLY A 61 17.47 9.02 8.92
N THR A 62 18.58 8.51 9.45
CA THR A 62 19.64 7.84 8.67
C THR A 62 19.17 6.63 7.84
N PHE A 63 18.21 5.83 8.33
CA PHE A 63 17.67 4.68 7.63
C PHE A 63 16.80 5.09 6.43
N SER A 64 15.98 6.12 6.58
CA SER A 64 15.16 6.67 5.50
C SER A 64 15.99 7.27 4.38
N VAL A 65 17.09 7.96 4.72
CA VAL A 65 18.04 8.56 3.75
C VAL A 65 18.62 7.50 2.83
N LYS A 66 19.13 6.38 3.37
CA LYS A 66 19.71 5.30 2.57
C LYS A 66 18.72 4.70 1.57
N LYS A 67 17.48 4.47 1.99
CA LYS A 67 16.42 3.95 1.10
C LYS A 67 16.08 4.95 0.00
N LEU A 68 15.99 6.24 0.31
CA LEU A 68 15.73 7.27 -0.68
C LEU A 68 16.88 7.38 -1.69
N GLU A 69 18.13 7.24 -1.26
CA GLU A 69 19.29 7.16 -2.15
C GLU A 69 19.22 5.96 -3.12
N GLU A 70 18.82 4.79 -2.61
CA GLU A 70 18.61 3.61 -3.45
C GLU A 70 17.51 3.85 -4.51
N GLU A 71 16.43 4.53 -4.15
CA GLU A 71 15.36 4.87 -5.12
C GLU A 71 15.82 5.90 -6.15
N VAL A 72 16.54 6.94 -5.75
CA VAL A 72 17.17 7.90 -6.68
C VAL A 72 18.11 7.18 -7.66
N LYS A 73 18.93 6.24 -7.16
CA LYS A 73 19.81 5.42 -8.02
C LYS A 73 18.99 4.61 -9.03
N LYS A 74 17.93 3.91 -8.59
CA LYS A 74 17.06 3.13 -9.48
C LYS A 74 16.39 3.99 -10.56
N ILE A 75 16.01 5.24 -10.22
CA ILE A 75 15.45 6.17 -11.21
C ILE A 75 16.51 6.60 -12.21
N ASN A 76 17.75 6.89 -11.77
CA ASN A 76 18.85 7.21 -12.67
C ASN A 76 19.18 6.04 -13.61
N ASP A 77 19.17 4.79 -13.11
CA ASP A 77 19.35 3.59 -13.92
C ASP A 77 18.23 3.46 -14.97
N LYS A 78 16.96 3.70 -14.57
CA LYS A 78 15.82 3.71 -15.50
C LYS A 78 15.95 4.80 -16.57
N LEU A 79 16.37 6.01 -16.20
CA LEU A 79 16.64 7.10 -17.16
C LEU A 79 17.74 6.72 -18.14
N SER A 80 18.83 6.11 -17.67
CA SER A 80 19.92 5.64 -18.52
C SER A 80 19.46 4.54 -19.48
N MET A 81 18.66 3.58 -19.00
CA MET A 81 18.06 2.54 -19.84
C MET A 81 17.12 3.13 -20.89
N LEU A 82 16.31 4.12 -20.52
CA LEU A 82 15.37 4.77 -21.43
C LEU A 82 16.10 5.44 -22.60
N HIS A 83 17.25 6.09 -22.32
CA HIS A 83 18.06 6.74 -23.35
C HIS A 83 18.83 5.73 -24.24
N SER A 84 19.13 4.52 -23.72
CA SER A 84 19.86 3.48 -24.47
C SER A 84 18.95 2.53 -25.23
N SER A 85 17.65 2.51 -24.92
CA SER A 85 16.69 1.63 -25.58
C SER A 85 16.24 2.20 -26.92
N PRO A 86 16.08 1.38 -27.97
CA PRO A 86 15.46 1.84 -29.22
C PRO A 86 14.03 2.32 -28.93
N LYS A 87 13.57 3.30 -29.70
CA LYS A 87 12.19 3.76 -29.59
C LYS A 87 11.25 2.57 -29.77
N THR A 88 10.29 2.45 -28.85
CA THR A 88 9.31 1.35 -28.89
C THR A 88 8.51 1.46 -30.18
N GLU A 89 8.51 0.40 -30.99
CA GLU A 89 7.63 0.30 -32.15
C GLU A 89 6.19 0.07 -31.66
N GLY A 90 5.35 1.07 -31.74
CA GLY A 90 3.93 1.02 -31.35
C GLY A 90 3.39 2.37 -30.94
N LEU A 91 2.08 2.51 -30.92
CA LEU A 91 1.41 3.72 -30.45
C LEU A 91 1.58 3.85 -28.92
N SER A 92 1.96 5.03 -28.49
CA SER A 92 1.97 5.40 -27.07
C SER A 92 0.56 5.81 -26.60
N PHE A 93 0.37 5.86 -25.28
CA PHE A 93 -0.92 6.23 -24.67
C PHE A 93 -1.41 7.62 -25.13
N GLU A 94 -0.51 8.58 -25.22
CA GLU A 94 -0.83 9.94 -25.68
C GLU A 94 -1.14 10.02 -27.18
N GLU A 95 -0.54 9.15 -28.01
CA GLU A 95 -0.79 9.14 -29.46
C GLU A 95 -2.16 8.54 -29.80
N ILE A 96 -2.74 7.73 -28.92
CA ILE A 96 -4.12 7.23 -29.09
C ILE A 96 -5.13 8.35 -28.86
N GLY A 97 -4.77 9.37 -28.06
CA GLY A 97 -5.60 10.55 -27.85
C GLY A 97 -6.69 10.40 -26.79
N PHE A 98 -6.53 9.47 -25.85
CA PHE A 98 -7.44 9.38 -24.71
C PHE A 98 -7.34 10.63 -23.84
N ASP A 99 -8.46 11.27 -23.58
CA ASP A 99 -8.58 12.49 -22.79
C ASP A 99 -9.32 12.24 -21.44
N TYR A 100 -9.98 11.10 -21.30
CA TYR A 100 -10.71 10.71 -20.10
C TYR A 100 -10.46 9.25 -19.75
N LEU A 101 -10.38 8.93 -18.46
CA LEU A 101 -10.12 7.57 -17.98
C LEU A 101 -11.09 7.18 -16.88
N PHE A 102 -11.85 6.11 -17.13
CA PHE A 102 -12.64 5.42 -16.12
C PHE A 102 -11.95 4.10 -15.76
N VAL A 103 -11.67 3.89 -14.48
CA VAL A 103 -11.05 2.66 -13.97
C VAL A 103 -12.05 1.94 -13.08
N ASP A 104 -12.59 0.84 -13.58
CA ASP A 104 -13.43 -0.06 -12.79
C ASP A 104 -12.55 -0.99 -11.95
N GLU A 105 -13.08 -1.43 -10.80
CA GLU A 105 -12.36 -2.25 -9.81
C GLU A 105 -10.98 -1.63 -9.45
N ALA A 106 -10.98 -0.32 -9.21
CA ALA A 106 -9.76 0.48 -8.99
C ALA A 106 -8.93 0.01 -7.78
N HIS A 107 -9.51 -0.76 -6.85
CA HIS A 107 -8.79 -1.39 -5.74
C HIS A 107 -7.66 -2.34 -6.21
N ASN A 108 -7.69 -2.81 -7.46
CA ASN A 108 -6.60 -3.59 -8.05
C ASN A 108 -5.30 -2.78 -8.23
N TYR A 109 -5.36 -1.46 -8.16
CA TYR A 109 -4.23 -0.54 -8.30
C TYR A 109 -3.78 0.13 -6.99
N LYS A 110 -4.37 -0.25 -5.86
CA LYS A 110 -4.07 0.32 -4.53
C LYS A 110 -2.63 0.10 -4.04
N ASN A 111 -1.91 -0.88 -4.62
CA ASN A 111 -0.56 -1.28 -4.21
C ASN A 111 0.52 -0.38 -4.84
N LEU A 112 0.37 0.95 -4.73
CA LEU A 112 1.46 1.88 -5.06
C LEU A 112 2.56 1.78 -3.99
N PRO A 113 3.83 1.76 -4.41
CA PRO A 113 4.93 1.81 -3.46
C PRO A 113 4.90 3.08 -2.61
N THR A 114 5.10 2.92 -1.31
CA THR A 114 5.29 4.01 -0.36
C THR A 114 6.77 4.10 0.03
N TYR A 115 7.27 5.32 0.23
CA TYR A 115 8.68 5.59 0.45
C TYR A 115 8.89 6.40 1.73
N GLY A 116 10.09 6.32 2.29
CA GLY A 116 10.48 7.06 3.49
C GLY A 116 10.12 6.38 4.80
N LEU A 117 9.11 5.50 4.80
CA LEU A 117 8.67 4.75 5.97
C LEU A 117 8.23 3.36 5.53
N ALA A 118 8.74 2.32 6.20
CA ALA A 118 8.41 0.93 5.89
C ALA A 118 7.40 0.40 6.91
N ILE A 119 6.12 0.48 6.57
CA ILE A 119 5.04 -0.01 7.41
C ILE A 119 4.56 -1.37 6.89
N ALA A 120 4.41 -2.34 7.77
CA ALA A 120 3.81 -3.62 7.44
C ALA A 120 2.36 -3.42 6.96
N GLY A 121 1.93 -4.18 5.95
CA GLY A 121 0.63 -3.97 5.30
C GLY A 121 0.63 -2.93 4.16
N MET A 122 1.62 -2.01 4.14
CA MET A 122 1.84 -1.11 3.01
C MET A 122 2.88 -1.70 2.05
N THR A 123 2.61 -1.57 0.76
CA THR A 123 3.50 -2.12 -0.27
C THR A 123 4.78 -1.31 -0.37
N SER A 124 5.92 -1.95 -0.10
CA SER A 124 7.25 -1.40 -0.38
C SER A 124 7.85 -1.95 -1.69
N SER A 125 7.24 -2.99 -2.26
CA SER A 125 7.68 -3.61 -3.51
C SER A 125 7.02 -2.94 -4.71
N LYS A 126 7.74 -2.89 -5.84
CA LYS A 126 7.22 -2.31 -7.08
C LYS A 126 6.05 -3.12 -7.62
N SER A 127 4.91 -2.46 -7.79
CA SER A 127 3.83 -2.92 -8.65
C SER A 127 3.93 -2.16 -9.97
N ASN A 128 4.53 -2.78 -10.98
CA ASN A 128 4.66 -2.16 -12.30
C ASN A 128 3.31 -1.67 -12.84
N ARG A 129 2.26 -2.43 -12.58
CA ARG A 129 0.88 -2.11 -12.96
C ARG A 129 0.38 -0.80 -12.33
N SER A 130 0.55 -0.65 -11.01
CA SER A 130 0.11 0.54 -10.28
C SER A 130 0.96 1.77 -10.64
N GLU A 131 2.28 1.60 -10.81
CA GLU A 131 3.16 2.70 -11.27
C GLU A 131 2.79 3.16 -12.68
N SER A 132 2.57 2.22 -13.63
CA SER A 132 2.16 2.54 -15.01
C SER A 132 0.82 3.31 -15.05
N LEU A 133 -0.16 2.92 -14.21
CA LEU A 133 -1.40 3.67 -14.09
C LEU A 133 -1.15 5.08 -13.54
N LEU A 134 -0.29 5.24 -12.52
CA LEU A 134 0.02 6.55 -11.95
C LEU A 134 0.68 7.48 -12.98
N GLU A 135 1.58 6.95 -13.81
CA GLU A 135 2.20 7.70 -14.91
C GLU A 135 1.14 8.24 -15.88
N LYS A 136 0.20 7.38 -16.31
CA LYS A 136 -0.91 7.77 -17.21
C LYS A 136 -1.86 8.75 -16.55
N CYS A 137 -2.21 8.54 -15.28
CA CYS A 137 -3.02 9.49 -14.51
C CYS A 137 -2.34 10.85 -14.38
N THR A 138 -1.02 10.88 -14.16
CA THR A 138 -0.26 12.13 -14.11
C THR A 138 -0.34 12.89 -15.44
N TYR A 139 -0.14 12.20 -16.57
CA TYR A 139 -0.31 12.78 -17.90
C TYR A 139 -1.73 13.32 -18.13
N LEU A 140 -2.75 12.51 -17.86
CA LEU A 140 -4.15 12.91 -18.05
C LEU A 140 -4.52 14.14 -17.19
N ARG A 141 -4.02 14.21 -15.96
CA ARG A 141 -4.24 15.37 -15.08
C ARG A 141 -3.65 16.66 -15.64
N GLU A 142 -2.49 16.58 -16.30
CA GLU A 142 -1.88 17.74 -16.94
C GLU A 142 -2.76 18.29 -18.06
N ILE A 143 -3.34 17.45 -18.92
CA ILE A 143 -4.19 17.86 -20.04
C ILE A 143 -5.63 18.21 -19.63
N GLY A 144 -6.18 17.53 -18.61
CA GLY A 144 -7.58 17.67 -18.16
C GLY A 144 -7.76 18.49 -16.89
N HIS A 145 -6.73 19.21 -16.43
CA HIS A 145 -6.76 20.00 -15.18
C HIS A 145 -7.28 19.21 -13.98
N GLY A 146 -6.99 17.91 -13.92
CA GLY A 146 -7.32 17.03 -12.81
C GLY A 146 -8.78 16.52 -12.76
N ARG A 147 -9.57 16.71 -13.80
CA ARG A 147 -11.02 16.38 -13.81
C ARG A 147 -11.41 15.21 -14.72
N ASN A 148 -10.46 14.54 -15.31
CA ASN A 148 -10.66 13.53 -16.36
C ASN A 148 -10.29 12.10 -15.94
N ILE A 149 -10.25 11.84 -14.64
CA ILE A 149 -9.96 10.51 -14.08
C ILE A 149 -11.04 10.15 -13.08
N VAL A 150 -11.68 9.02 -13.29
CA VAL A 150 -12.71 8.47 -12.41
C VAL A 150 -12.34 7.04 -12.04
N PHE A 151 -12.26 6.77 -10.75
CA PHE A 151 -12.09 5.44 -10.21
C PHE A 151 -13.41 4.95 -9.61
N ALA A 152 -13.80 3.72 -9.94
CA ALA A 152 -14.93 3.04 -9.35
C ALA A 152 -14.45 1.80 -8.59
N THR A 153 -14.91 1.61 -7.36
CA THR A 153 -14.63 0.41 -6.57
C THR A 153 -15.63 0.25 -5.45
N GLY A 154 -16.05 -0.98 -5.18
CA GLY A 154 -16.84 -1.33 -3.99
C GLY A 154 -16.00 -1.40 -2.71
N THR A 155 -14.66 -1.42 -2.81
CA THR A 155 -13.76 -1.71 -1.68
C THR A 155 -12.49 -0.86 -1.74
N PRO A 156 -12.58 0.45 -1.42
CA PRO A 156 -11.45 1.38 -1.49
C PRO A 156 -10.32 1.02 -0.51
N VAL A 157 -10.67 0.34 0.59
CA VAL A 157 -9.73 -0.15 1.61
C VAL A 157 -9.98 -1.63 1.87
N THR A 158 -8.93 -2.43 1.91
CA THR A 158 -9.03 -3.88 2.19
C THR A 158 -8.07 -4.36 3.28
N ASN A 159 -6.87 -3.79 3.39
CA ASN A 159 -5.84 -4.24 4.31
C ASN A 159 -5.52 -3.23 5.40
N THR A 160 -5.33 -1.98 5.05
CA THR A 160 -5.01 -0.89 5.98
C THR A 160 -5.56 0.44 5.47
N MET A 161 -5.90 1.34 6.38
CA MET A 161 -6.32 2.70 6.03
C MET A 161 -5.26 3.47 5.23
N GLY A 162 -3.99 3.09 5.32
CA GLY A 162 -2.92 3.64 4.49
C GLY A 162 -3.15 3.50 2.98
N GLU A 163 -4.03 2.58 2.55
CA GLU A 163 -4.42 2.45 1.13
C GLU A 163 -5.15 3.71 0.62
N LEU A 164 -5.81 4.48 1.49
CA LEU A 164 -6.42 5.76 1.14
C LEU A 164 -5.39 6.80 0.67
N TYR A 165 -4.19 6.80 1.25
CA TYR A 165 -3.09 7.64 0.76
C TYR A 165 -2.78 7.35 -0.71
N ASN A 166 -2.73 6.07 -1.09
CA ASN A 166 -2.46 5.69 -2.48
C ASN A 166 -3.58 6.13 -3.42
N MET A 167 -4.84 6.05 -3.00
CA MET A 167 -5.97 6.58 -3.79
C MET A 167 -5.90 8.11 -3.94
N GLN A 168 -5.50 8.82 -2.89
CA GLN A 168 -5.28 10.27 -2.97
C GLN A 168 -4.17 10.64 -3.95
N ARG A 169 -3.09 9.85 -4.03
CA ARG A 169 -2.01 10.08 -5.01
C ARG A 169 -2.46 10.01 -6.46
N TYR A 170 -3.44 9.14 -6.77
CA TYR A 170 -4.04 9.07 -8.11
C TYR A 170 -4.99 10.24 -8.38
N LEU A 171 -5.87 10.54 -7.43
CA LEU A 171 -7.06 11.35 -7.67
C LEU A 171 -6.95 12.80 -7.19
N ALA A 172 -6.16 13.05 -6.15
CA ALA A 172 -6.07 14.36 -5.51
C ALA A 172 -4.65 14.69 -5.00
N PRO A 173 -3.57 14.54 -5.80
CA PRO A 173 -2.20 14.86 -5.35
C PRO A 173 -2.06 16.33 -4.94
N GLU A 174 -2.78 17.27 -5.58
CA GLU A 174 -2.74 18.68 -5.23
C GLU A 174 -3.36 18.97 -3.85
N LEU A 175 -4.29 18.12 -3.40
CA LEU A 175 -4.83 18.21 -2.05
C LEU A 175 -3.76 17.80 -1.02
N LEU A 176 -3.03 16.70 -1.29
CA LEU A 176 -1.91 16.27 -0.47
C LEU A 176 -0.83 17.35 -0.39
N GLU A 177 -0.49 17.99 -1.51
CA GLU A 177 0.50 19.06 -1.57
C GLU A 177 0.07 20.27 -0.75
N ARG A 178 -1.15 20.75 -0.93
CA ARG A 178 -1.71 21.89 -0.16
C ARG A 178 -1.76 21.65 1.34
N GLN A 179 -1.92 20.40 1.76
CA GLN A 179 -1.96 20.00 3.17
C GLN A 179 -0.57 19.67 3.74
N GLY A 180 0.49 19.69 2.94
CA GLY A 180 1.84 19.28 3.35
C GLY A 180 1.97 17.76 3.58
N LEU A 181 1.09 16.96 2.97
CA LEU A 181 0.97 15.52 3.15
C LEU A 181 1.43 14.72 1.92
N SER A 182 2.19 15.32 1.02
CA SER A 182 2.68 14.67 -0.20
C SER A 182 3.61 13.50 0.09
N SER A 183 4.38 13.54 1.19
CA SER A 183 5.20 12.43 1.61
C SER A 183 4.40 11.42 2.44
N PHE A 184 4.66 10.12 2.24
CA PHE A 184 4.00 9.09 3.03
C PHE A 184 4.26 9.21 4.54
N PRO A 185 5.50 9.52 5.01
CA PRO A 185 5.72 9.76 6.43
C PRO A 185 4.85 10.88 7.02
N SER A 186 4.73 12.03 6.33
CA SER A 186 3.89 13.13 6.80
C SER A 186 2.44 12.73 6.94
N TRP A 187 1.90 12.03 5.94
CA TRP A 187 0.54 11.51 5.96
C TRP A 187 0.36 10.47 7.08
N ALA A 188 1.30 9.52 7.19
CA ALA A 188 1.24 8.42 8.15
C ALA A 188 1.26 8.92 9.61
N PHE A 189 2.10 9.90 9.94
CA PHE A 189 2.14 10.49 11.29
C PHE A 189 0.95 11.41 11.59
N THR A 190 0.34 12.00 10.56
CA THR A 190 -0.84 12.86 10.74
C THR A 190 -2.09 12.04 11.05
N PHE A 191 -2.22 10.84 10.48
CA PHE A 191 -3.45 10.05 10.59
C PHE A 191 -3.26 8.71 11.31
N GLY A 192 -2.04 8.25 11.53
CA GLY A 192 -1.76 6.95 12.13
C GLY A 192 -0.81 7.00 13.32
N THR A 193 -1.04 6.12 14.27
CA THR A 193 -0.08 5.76 15.32
C THR A 193 0.72 4.58 14.80
N ILE A 194 2.04 4.72 14.80
CA ILE A 194 2.97 3.69 14.30
C ILE A 194 3.74 3.14 15.48
N GLU A 195 3.72 1.84 15.64
CA GLU A 195 4.43 1.14 16.68
C GLU A 195 5.33 0.04 16.12
N ASP A 196 6.42 -0.24 16.81
CA ASP A 196 7.28 -1.35 16.48
C ASP A 196 6.64 -2.66 16.98
N SER A 197 6.32 -3.55 16.03
CA SER A 197 5.79 -4.87 16.28
C SER A 197 6.83 -5.95 15.99
N MET A 198 6.94 -6.91 16.89
CA MET A 198 7.80 -8.08 16.68
C MET A 198 7.06 -9.14 15.87
N GLU A 199 7.59 -9.44 14.71
CA GLU A 199 7.07 -10.50 13.84
C GLU A 199 8.09 -11.61 13.64
N ILE A 200 7.57 -12.83 13.45
CA ILE A 200 8.39 -13.94 12.99
C ILE A 200 8.82 -13.64 11.56
N LYS A 201 10.11 -13.78 11.26
CA LYS A 201 10.62 -13.63 9.90
C LYS A 201 9.90 -14.59 8.95
N PRO A 202 9.64 -14.19 7.68
CA PRO A 202 8.99 -15.06 6.70
C PRO A 202 9.69 -16.42 6.54
N GLU A 203 11.03 -16.43 6.71
CA GLU A 203 11.85 -17.63 6.62
C GLU A 203 11.75 -18.53 7.86
N GLY A 204 10.98 -18.15 8.88
CA GLY A 204 10.84 -18.89 10.12
C GLY A 204 12.02 -18.80 11.09
N ASN A 205 13.10 -18.11 10.74
CA ASN A 205 14.35 -18.04 11.49
C ASN A 205 14.40 -16.79 12.38
N GLY A 206 13.72 -16.81 13.55
CA GLY A 206 13.77 -15.74 14.54
C GLY A 206 12.76 -14.62 14.31
N PHE A 207 12.93 -13.52 15.03
CA PHE A 207 12.02 -12.37 15.02
C PHE A 207 12.63 -11.20 14.27
N GLN A 208 11.78 -10.33 13.75
CA GLN A 208 12.13 -9.04 13.18
C GLN A 208 11.21 -7.96 13.73
N LEU A 209 11.75 -6.77 13.98
CA LEU A 209 10.96 -5.59 14.27
C LEU A 209 10.41 -5.04 12.95
N LYS A 210 9.10 -4.82 12.93
CA LYS A 210 8.42 -4.13 11.84
C LYS A 210 7.53 -3.03 12.39
N GLN A 211 7.55 -1.91 11.74
CA GLN A 211 6.63 -0.82 12.03
C GLN A 211 5.25 -1.15 11.47
N ARG A 212 4.23 -0.92 12.27
CA ARG A 212 2.82 -1.11 11.90
C ARG A 212 1.99 0.08 12.30
N PHE A 213 0.94 0.33 11.58
CA PHE A 213 -0.15 1.11 12.10
C PHE A 213 -0.87 0.29 13.18
N THR A 214 -1.01 0.85 14.37
CA THR A 214 -1.81 0.27 15.45
C THR A 214 -3.16 0.96 15.57
N LYS A 215 -3.18 2.27 15.34
CA LYS A 215 -4.39 3.09 15.41
C LYS A 215 -4.39 4.13 14.30
N PHE A 216 -5.58 4.49 13.86
CA PHE A 216 -5.81 5.70 13.08
C PHE A 216 -6.54 6.74 13.93
N HIS A 217 -6.12 7.97 13.82
CA HIS A 217 -6.68 9.15 14.49
C HIS A 217 -6.98 10.23 13.46
N ASN A 218 -7.62 11.32 13.89
CA ASN A 218 -8.06 12.39 12.99
C ASN A 218 -8.93 11.85 11.82
N LEU A 219 -9.72 10.79 12.09
CA LEU A 219 -10.57 10.16 11.07
C LEU A 219 -11.59 11.11 10.44
N PRO A 220 -12.26 12.01 11.18
CA PRO A 220 -13.17 12.99 10.59
C PRO A 220 -12.48 13.89 9.57
N GLU A 221 -11.26 14.33 9.87
CA GLU A 221 -10.44 15.18 9.01
C GLU A 221 -9.98 14.41 7.76
N LEU A 222 -9.54 13.17 7.92
CA LEU A 222 -9.18 12.28 6.81
C LEU A 222 -10.39 12.03 5.89
N MET A 223 -11.53 11.68 6.45
CA MET A 223 -12.75 11.41 5.68
C MET A 223 -13.32 12.66 5.05
N SER A 224 -13.21 13.83 5.69
CA SER A 224 -13.56 15.11 5.09
C SER A 224 -12.70 15.42 3.87
N ALA A 225 -11.38 15.24 3.99
CA ALA A 225 -10.46 15.40 2.86
C ALA A 225 -10.79 14.40 1.74
N TYR A 226 -11.07 13.15 2.08
CA TYR A 226 -11.40 12.11 1.10
C TYR A 226 -12.69 12.43 0.33
N ARG A 227 -13.73 12.91 1.01
CA ARG A 227 -15.01 13.30 0.39
C ARG A 227 -14.93 14.52 -0.53
N THR A 228 -13.83 15.26 -0.55
CA THR A 228 -13.68 16.37 -1.51
C THR A 228 -13.48 15.87 -2.95
N PHE A 229 -13.02 14.63 -3.14
CA PHE A 229 -12.78 14.04 -4.47
C PHE A 229 -13.45 12.67 -4.65
N ALA A 230 -14.07 12.10 -3.60
CA ALA A 230 -14.74 10.80 -3.64
C ALA A 230 -16.21 10.92 -3.23
N ASP A 231 -17.08 10.31 -4.01
CA ASP A 231 -18.47 10.08 -3.66
C ASP A 231 -18.62 8.68 -3.05
N ILE A 232 -19.17 8.62 -1.84
CA ILE A 232 -19.33 7.38 -1.07
C ILE A 232 -20.80 7.05 -0.98
N VAL A 233 -21.20 6.01 -1.70
CA VAL A 233 -22.58 5.51 -1.74
C VAL A 233 -22.65 4.22 -0.94
N THR A 234 -23.47 4.20 0.12
CA THR A 234 -23.74 3.01 0.93
C THR A 234 -25.15 2.51 0.69
N GLN A 235 -25.46 1.27 1.04
CA GLN A 235 -26.81 0.72 0.92
C GLN A 235 -27.87 1.55 1.68
N GLU A 236 -27.48 2.19 2.77
CA GLU A 236 -28.37 3.07 3.56
C GLU A 236 -28.75 4.37 2.83
N THR A 237 -27.87 4.82 1.91
CA THR A 237 -28.07 6.07 1.16
C THR A 237 -28.86 5.91 -0.13
N VAL A 238 -28.96 4.66 -0.64
CA VAL A 238 -29.62 4.37 -1.90
C VAL A 238 -30.77 3.38 -1.67
N ASN A 239 -31.97 3.80 -1.94
CA ASN A 239 -33.16 2.95 -1.85
C ASN A 239 -33.26 2.05 -3.10
N LEU A 240 -32.34 1.07 -3.22
CA LEU A 240 -32.36 0.10 -4.31
C LEU A 240 -33.37 -1.00 -4.02
N LYS A 241 -34.21 -1.32 -5.01
CA LYS A 241 -35.11 -2.47 -4.93
C LYS A 241 -34.30 -3.75 -5.16
N VAL A 242 -33.74 -4.29 -4.09
CA VAL A 242 -32.99 -5.55 -4.06
C VAL A 242 -33.61 -6.50 -3.04
N PRO A 243 -33.41 -7.82 -3.16
CA PRO A 243 -33.93 -8.79 -2.18
C PRO A 243 -33.42 -8.51 -0.76
N ASP A 244 -34.28 -8.76 0.22
CA ASP A 244 -33.84 -8.93 1.61
C ASP A 244 -32.95 -10.16 1.72
N CYS A 245 -31.92 -10.11 2.56
CA CYS A 245 -30.99 -11.22 2.70
C CYS A 245 -30.93 -11.72 4.15
N GLU A 246 -31.27 -12.97 4.33
CA GLU A 246 -31.11 -13.68 5.59
C GLU A 246 -29.70 -14.31 5.63
N GLU A 247 -28.89 -13.90 6.59
CA GLU A 247 -27.58 -14.47 6.83
C GLU A 247 -27.67 -15.65 7.79
N ILE A 248 -27.23 -16.83 7.36
CA ILE A 248 -27.37 -18.09 8.09
C ILE A 248 -25.99 -18.69 8.35
N HIS A 249 -25.59 -18.74 9.62
CA HIS A 249 -24.35 -19.36 10.06
C HIS A 249 -24.60 -20.81 10.47
N ILE A 250 -23.98 -21.74 9.77
CA ILE A 250 -24.05 -23.16 10.07
C ILE A 250 -22.73 -23.63 10.66
N THR A 251 -22.75 -23.94 11.96
CA THR A 251 -21.59 -24.47 12.66
C THR A 251 -21.60 -26.00 12.57
N VAL A 252 -20.54 -26.56 12.01
CA VAL A 252 -20.36 -28.01 11.87
C VAL A 252 -19.23 -28.44 12.80
N PRO A 253 -19.45 -29.42 13.71
CA PRO A 253 -18.37 -29.96 14.53
C PRO A 253 -17.24 -30.53 13.66
N ALA A 254 -15.99 -30.29 14.03
CA ALA A 254 -14.85 -30.88 13.33
C ALA A 254 -14.85 -32.42 13.55
N THR A 255 -14.49 -33.16 12.51
CA THR A 255 -14.31 -34.62 12.63
C THR A 255 -13.01 -34.93 13.39
N PRO A 256 -12.87 -36.18 13.93
CA PRO A 256 -11.63 -36.58 14.59
C PRO A 256 -10.39 -36.42 13.71
N GLU A 257 -10.51 -36.69 12.41
CA GLU A 257 -9.45 -36.56 11.42
C GLU A 257 -9.04 -35.09 11.26
N GLN A 258 -10.02 -34.17 11.17
CA GLN A 258 -9.73 -32.73 11.11
C GLN A 258 -8.99 -32.25 12.36
N LEU A 259 -9.43 -32.68 13.55
CA LEU A 259 -8.80 -32.29 14.82
C LEU A 259 -7.36 -32.82 14.91
N GLU A 260 -7.10 -34.03 14.42
CA GLU A 260 -5.75 -34.60 14.37
C GLU A 260 -4.84 -33.77 13.44
N GLU A 261 -5.31 -33.43 12.24
CA GLU A 261 -4.55 -32.61 11.30
C GLU A 261 -4.31 -31.20 11.85
N VAL A 262 -5.29 -30.58 12.50
CA VAL A 262 -5.11 -29.28 13.17
C VAL A 262 -4.00 -29.34 14.24
N LYS A 263 -3.92 -30.44 15.02
CA LYS A 263 -2.82 -30.64 15.98
C LYS A 263 -1.45 -30.73 15.29
N LYS A 264 -1.36 -31.46 14.16
CA LYS A 264 -0.13 -31.55 13.37
C LYS A 264 0.30 -30.18 12.83
N LEU A 265 -0.66 -29.36 12.37
CA LEU A 265 -0.39 -27.96 11.96
C LEU A 265 0.11 -27.11 13.14
N GLY A 266 -0.42 -27.33 14.35
CA GLY A 266 0.08 -26.70 15.57
C GLY A 266 1.57 -27.01 15.81
N ILE A 267 1.95 -28.29 15.72
CA ILE A 267 3.36 -28.72 15.87
C ILE A 267 4.26 -28.10 14.80
N ARG A 268 3.80 -28.02 13.55
CA ARG A 268 4.53 -27.32 12.47
C ARG A 268 4.74 -25.84 12.82
N GLY A 269 3.72 -25.17 13.35
CA GLY A 269 3.82 -23.79 13.82
C GLY A 269 4.84 -23.61 14.94
N GLU A 270 4.94 -24.55 15.88
CA GLU A 270 5.97 -24.54 16.93
C GLU A 270 7.38 -24.65 16.35
N ARG A 271 7.58 -25.53 15.37
CA ARG A 271 8.88 -25.68 14.66
C ARG A 271 9.28 -24.40 13.93
N VAL A 272 8.33 -23.78 13.22
CA VAL A 272 8.57 -22.50 12.54
C VAL A 272 8.97 -21.41 13.56
N ARG A 273 8.30 -21.34 14.70
CA ARG A 273 8.64 -20.40 15.77
C ARG A 273 10.02 -20.65 16.39
N ALA A 274 10.37 -21.91 16.57
CA ALA A 274 11.67 -22.31 17.12
C ALA A 274 12.84 -22.11 16.13
N GLY A 275 12.56 -21.68 14.89
CA GLY A 275 13.57 -21.55 13.84
C GLY A 275 13.97 -22.87 13.17
N ASN A 276 13.21 -23.95 13.42
CA ASN A 276 13.43 -25.31 12.94
C ASN A 276 12.40 -25.68 11.85
N ALA A 277 12.04 -24.73 10.98
CA ALA A 277 11.10 -24.97 9.89
C ALA A 277 11.66 -26.03 8.91
N GLU A 278 10.83 -26.95 8.49
CA GLU A 278 11.16 -27.95 7.48
C GLU A 278 10.82 -27.42 6.07
N GLY A 279 11.79 -27.44 5.16
CA GLY A 279 11.59 -26.97 3.78
C GLY A 279 11.19 -25.49 3.70
N ASN A 280 10.09 -25.20 2.99
CA ASN A 280 9.53 -23.85 2.83
C ASN A 280 8.39 -23.55 3.82
N ASP A 281 8.34 -24.25 4.94
CA ASP A 281 7.26 -24.11 5.91
C ASP A 281 7.30 -22.71 6.59
N ASN A 282 6.17 -22.05 6.58
CA ASN A 282 5.96 -20.76 7.22
C ASN A 282 4.49 -20.62 7.67
N LEU A 283 4.18 -19.63 8.50
CA LEU A 283 2.82 -19.47 9.03
C LEU A 283 1.75 -19.30 7.94
N LEU A 284 2.08 -18.69 6.81
CA LEU A 284 1.14 -18.52 5.69
C LEU A 284 0.82 -19.87 5.01
N ALA A 285 1.84 -20.70 4.81
CA ALA A 285 1.66 -22.04 4.27
C ALA A 285 0.81 -22.91 5.21
N ILE A 286 1.13 -22.89 6.52
CA ILE A 286 0.38 -23.61 7.56
C ILE A 286 -1.08 -23.15 7.60
N THR A 287 -1.33 -21.84 7.49
CA THR A 287 -2.70 -21.30 7.41
C THR A 287 -3.43 -21.79 6.16
N GLY A 288 -2.75 -21.77 5.01
CA GLY A 288 -3.30 -22.29 3.76
C GLY A 288 -3.69 -23.77 3.88
N ASP A 289 -2.86 -24.56 4.53
CA ASP A 289 -3.13 -25.96 4.80
C ASP A 289 -4.29 -26.13 5.82
N GLY A 290 -4.34 -25.29 6.85
CA GLY A 290 -5.45 -25.28 7.82
C GLY A 290 -6.81 -24.98 7.18
N MET A 291 -6.85 -24.13 6.17
CA MET A 291 -8.06 -23.88 5.39
C MET A 291 -8.47 -25.09 4.54
N LYS A 292 -7.50 -25.85 4.00
CA LYS A 292 -7.79 -27.10 3.28
C LYS A 292 -8.34 -28.17 4.23
N VAL A 293 -7.71 -28.32 5.41
CA VAL A 293 -8.18 -29.24 6.46
C VAL A 293 -9.60 -28.89 6.91
N ALA A 294 -9.93 -27.61 7.03
CA ALA A 294 -11.28 -27.18 7.39
C ALA A 294 -12.33 -27.53 6.32
N LEU A 295 -11.93 -27.64 5.06
CA LEU A 295 -12.79 -28.17 3.99
C LEU A 295 -12.88 -29.69 4.01
N ASP A 296 -11.74 -30.35 3.78
CA ASP A 296 -11.59 -31.79 3.79
C ASP A 296 -10.09 -32.14 3.91
N PRO A 297 -9.68 -32.99 4.89
CA PRO A 297 -8.29 -33.45 5.02
C PRO A 297 -7.72 -34.13 3.78
N LYS A 298 -8.57 -34.72 2.91
CA LYS A 298 -8.17 -35.30 1.63
C LYS A 298 -7.44 -34.30 0.70
N LEU A 299 -7.68 -33.00 0.84
CA LEU A 299 -6.95 -31.98 0.12
C LEU A 299 -5.45 -31.93 0.46
N MET A 300 -5.09 -32.40 1.65
CA MET A 300 -3.71 -32.52 2.11
C MET A 300 -3.17 -33.94 1.91
N HIS A 301 -4.02 -34.92 2.05
CA HIS A 301 -3.71 -36.34 2.04
C HIS A 301 -4.57 -37.07 0.98
N PRO A 302 -4.11 -37.12 -0.28
CA PRO A 302 -4.88 -37.70 -1.38
C PRO A 302 -5.28 -39.17 -1.17
N GLU A 303 -4.57 -39.87 -0.28
CA GLU A 303 -4.83 -41.25 0.12
C GLU A 303 -6.06 -41.41 1.05
N PHE A 304 -6.56 -40.33 1.64
CA PHE A 304 -7.75 -40.36 2.48
C PHE A 304 -9.03 -40.51 1.64
N GLU A 305 -10.07 -41.11 2.21
CA GLU A 305 -11.39 -41.02 1.61
C GLU A 305 -12.01 -39.62 1.83
N PRO A 306 -12.95 -39.19 0.97
CA PRO A 306 -13.69 -37.94 1.19
C PRO A 306 -14.41 -37.99 2.53
N MET A 307 -14.29 -36.90 3.29
CA MET A 307 -14.82 -36.79 4.65
C MET A 307 -16.35 -36.90 4.67
N GLU A 308 -16.87 -37.71 5.59
CA GLU A 308 -18.29 -37.77 5.93
C GLU A 308 -18.57 -36.88 7.16
N GLY A 309 -19.81 -36.39 7.30
CA GLY A 309 -20.24 -35.55 8.43
C GLY A 309 -19.65 -34.13 8.44
N GLY A 310 -18.84 -33.78 7.43
CA GLY A 310 -18.22 -32.47 7.32
C GLY A 310 -19.11 -31.42 6.66
N LYS A 311 -18.58 -30.20 6.56
CA LYS A 311 -19.35 -29.07 6.01
C LYS A 311 -19.77 -29.22 4.54
N CYS A 312 -19.06 -30.03 3.73
CA CYS A 312 -19.45 -30.32 2.36
C CYS A 312 -20.78 -31.12 2.31
N GLU A 313 -20.94 -32.12 3.20
CA GLU A 313 -22.18 -32.91 3.29
C GLU A 313 -23.34 -32.05 3.81
N VAL A 314 -23.08 -31.22 4.84
CA VAL A 314 -24.10 -30.33 5.39
C VAL A 314 -24.52 -29.28 4.34
N CYS A 315 -23.58 -28.76 3.57
CA CYS A 315 -23.86 -27.86 2.46
C CYS A 315 -24.71 -28.52 1.39
N ALA A 316 -24.38 -29.76 0.99
CA ALA A 316 -25.14 -30.49 -0.01
C ALA A 316 -26.60 -30.72 0.43
N ARG A 317 -26.81 -31.00 1.71
CA ARG A 317 -28.16 -31.14 2.29
C ARG A 317 -28.96 -29.84 2.27
N GLU A 318 -28.34 -28.71 2.63
CA GLU A 318 -29.03 -27.41 2.57
C GLU A 318 -29.29 -26.96 1.12
N VAL A 319 -28.36 -27.22 0.20
CA VAL A 319 -28.57 -26.98 -1.24
C VAL A 319 -29.76 -27.80 -1.76
N PHE A 320 -29.84 -29.08 -1.40
CA PHE A 320 -30.96 -29.96 -1.79
C PHE A 320 -32.30 -29.44 -1.25
N LYS A 321 -32.34 -29.06 0.04
CA LYS A 321 -33.53 -28.48 0.67
C LYS A 321 -34.02 -27.21 -0.07
N ILE A 322 -33.13 -26.27 -0.37
CA ILE A 322 -33.49 -25.04 -1.13
C ILE A 322 -33.91 -25.41 -2.56
N TRP A 323 -33.28 -26.40 -3.16
CA TRP A 323 -33.66 -26.87 -4.49
C TRP A 323 -35.10 -27.42 -4.50
N GLU A 324 -35.54 -28.18 -3.47
CA GLU A 324 -36.93 -28.62 -3.32
C GLU A 324 -37.86 -27.42 -3.04
N GLU A 325 -37.54 -26.58 -2.04
CA GLU A 325 -38.38 -25.44 -1.63
C GLU A 325 -38.66 -24.46 -2.77
N THR A 326 -37.73 -24.32 -3.71
CA THR A 326 -37.81 -23.35 -4.82
C THR A 326 -38.13 -23.99 -6.17
N ALA A 327 -38.69 -25.21 -6.16
CA ALA A 327 -38.99 -25.98 -7.39
C ALA A 327 -39.92 -25.22 -8.35
N ASP A 328 -40.98 -24.63 -7.83
CA ASP A 328 -42.01 -23.93 -8.62
C ASP A 328 -41.42 -22.72 -9.40
N MET A 329 -40.51 -22.01 -8.78
CA MET A 329 -39.81 -20.86 -9.39
C MET A 329 -38.52 -21.25 -10.12
N ARG A 330 -38.13 -22.52 -10.10
CA ARG A 330 -36.84 -23.01 -10.59
C ARG A 330 -35.68 -22.22 -10.03
N GLY A 331 -35.69 -22.02 -8.69
CA GLY A 331 -34.69 -21.22 -7.98
C GLY A 331 -33.29 -21.81 -8.17
N ALA A 332 -32.33 -20.91 -8.46
CA ALA A 332 -30.92 -21.25 -8.61
C ALA A 332 -30.12 -20.90 -7.36
N GLN A 333 -28.97 -21.55 -7.19
CA GLN A 333 -28.09 -21.36 -6.04
C GLN A 333 -26.63 -21.28 -6.50
N LEU A 334 -25.82 -20.47 -5.82
CA LEU A 334 -24.37 -20.42 -6.04
C LEU A 334 -23.64 -21.07 -4.87
N VAL A 335 -22.64 -21.91 -5.17
CA VAL A 335 -21.76 -22.49 -4.15
C VAL A 335 -20.34 -22.01 -4.42
N PHE A 336 -19.80 -21.23 -3.48
CA PHE A 336 -18.45 -20.66 -3.54
C PHE A 336 -17.44 -21.55 -2.82
N CYS A 337 -16.36 -21.89 -3.53
CA CYS A 337 -15.20 -22.57 -2.97
C CYS A 337 -13.93 -22.10 -3.71
N ASP A 338 -13.06 -21.35 -3.01
CA ASP A 338 -11.84 -20.79 -3.58
C ASP A 338 -10.63 -21.71 -3.43
N ARG A 339 -10.63 -22.55 -2.38
CA ARG A 339 -9.47 -23.37 -2.00
C ARG A 339 -9.30 -24.66 -2.76
N SER A 340 -10.35 -25.11 -3.45
CA SER A 340 -10.31 -26.36 -4.20
C SER A 340 -11.08 -26.21 -5.50
N THR A 341 -10.35 -25.80 -6.54
CA THR A 341 -10.88 -25.67 -7.90
C THR A 341 -10.50 -26.90 -8.74
N PRO A 342 -11.34 -27.32 -9.70
CA PRO A 342 -11.04 -28.44 -10.58
C PRO A 342 -9.71 -28.28 -11.29
N ALA A 343 -8.86 -29.30 -11.17
CA ALA A 343 -7.59 -29.41 -11.87
C ALA A 343 -7.44 -30.85 -12.41
N SER A 344 -6.88 -30.99 -13.60
CA SER A 344 -6.74 -32.28 -14.27
C SER A 344 -6.05 -33.32 -13.37
N GLY A 345 -6.72 -34.46 -13.17
CA GLY A 345 -6.19 -35.62 -12.46
C GLY A 345 -6.09 -35.49 -10.93
N LYS A 346 -6.66 -34.42 -10.34
CA LYS A 346 -6.69 -34.25 -8.88
C LYS A 346 -8.13 -34.22 -8.37
N TRP A 347 -8.37 -34.93 -7.26
CA TRP A 347 -9.61 -34.80 -6.50
C TRP A 347 -9.79 -33.35 -6.02
N ASN A 348 -11.03 -32.86 -6.07
CA ASN A 348 -11.36 -31.51 -5.64
C ASN A 348 -12.77 -31.45 -5.04
N ILE A 349 -13.03 -30.41 -4.25
CA ILE A 349 -14.31 -30.22 -3.55
C ILE A 349 -15.47 -29.98 -4.52
N GLN A 350 -15.26 -29.29 -5.63
CA GLN A 350 -16.36 -28.97 -6.55
C GLN A 350 -16.90 -30.22 -7.23
N ASP A 351 -16.05 -31.15 -7.63
CA ASP A 351 -16.47 -32.46 -8.18
C ASP A 351 -17.10 -33.36 -7.12
N ASP A 352 -16.57 -33.35 -5.88
CA ASP A 352 -17.17 -34.08 -4.78
C ASP A 352 -18.56 -33.54 -4.41
N MET A 353 -18.72 -32.22 -4.36
CA MET A 353 -20.02 -31.58 -4.15
C MET A 353 -21.00 -31.94 -5.27
N ARG A 354 -20.59 -31.95 -6.53
CA ARG A 354 -21.41 -32.36 -7.67
C ARG A 354 -21.92 -33.81 -7.46
N ARG A 355 -21.01 -34.72 -7.09
CA ARG A 355 -21.36 -36.12 -6.79
C ARG A 355 -22.40 -36.19 -5.67
N ARG A 356 -22.18 -35.54 -4.53
CA ARG A 356 -23.09 -35.53 -3.38
C ARG A 356 -24.47 -34.97 -3.73
N LEU A 357 -24.54 -33.91 -4.54
CA LEU A 357 -25.80 -33.29 -4.97
C LEU A 357 -26.60 -34.24 -5.90
N ILE A 358 -25.92 -34.93 -6.81
CA ILE A 358 -26.55 -35.92 -7.69
C ILE A 358 -27.04 -37.14 -6.87
N GLU A 359 -26.23 -37.62 -5.93
CA GLU A 359 -26.61 -38.72 -5.01
C GLU A 359 -27.81 -38.34 -4.11
N ALA A 360 -27.92 -37.05 -3.73
CA ALA A 360 -29.07 -36.50 -3.01
C ALA A 360 -30.35 -36.44 -3.85
N GLY A 361 -30.27 -36.57 -5.19
CA GLY A 361 -31.42 -36.62 -6.08
C GLY A 361 -31.58 -35.42 -7.03
N ILE A 362 -30.63 -34.48 -7.05
CA ILE A 362 -30.64 -33.37 -8.02
C ILE A 362 -30.19 -33.91 -9.39
N PRO A 363 -30.96 -33.69 -10.47
CA PRO A 363 -30.57 -34.10 -11.82
C PRO A 363 -29.20 -33.53 -12.24
N SER A 364 -28.36 -34.35 -12.84
CA SER A 364 -26.99 -33.99 -13.22
C SER A 364 -26.90 -32.77 -14.13
N GLU A 365 -27.88 -32.58 -15.01
CA GLU A 365 -27.99 -31.44 -15.92
C GLU A 365 -28.31 -30.11 -15.22
N GLN A 366 -28.81 -30.18 -13.96
CA GLN A 366 -29.09 -28.99 -13.15
C GLN A 366 -27.92 -28.56 -12.27
N VAL A 367 -26.82 -29.34 -12.27
CA VAL A 367 -25.61 -29.06 -11.46
C VAL A 367 -24.43 -28.80 -12.37
N ALA A 368 -23.82 -27.62 -12.28
CA ALA A 368 -22.69 -27.23 -13.13
C ALA A 368 -21.57 -26.54 -12.32
N CYS A 369 -20.35 -26.63 -12.84
CA CYS A 369 -19.21 -25.84 -12.38
C CYS A 369 -18.83 -24.80 -13.45
N VAL A 370 -18.43 -23.60 -13.05
CA VAL A 370 -17.94 -22.59 -14.02
C VAL A 370 -16.72 -23.09 -14.79
N SER A 371 -15.92 -23.96 -14.17
CA SER A 371 -14.78 -24.62 -14.81
C SER A 371 -15.15 -25.48 -16.03
N ASP A 372 -16.40 -25.96 -16.12
CA ASP A 372 -16.88 -26.78 -17.26
C ASP A 372 -16.86 -25.99 -18.58
N ALA A 373 -17.04 -24.66 -18.49
CA ALA A 373 -16.94 -23.76 -19.64
C ALA A 373 -15.49 -23.39 -20.03
N GLY A 374 -14.49 -23.77 -19.21
CA GLY A 374 -13.09 -23.42 -19.43
C GLY A 374 -12.84 -21.92 -19.43
N ASN A 375 -12.01 -21.45 -20.38
CA ASN A 375 -11.72 -20.02 -20.60
C ASN A 375 -12.55 -19.41 -21.74
N ASP A 376 -13.47 -20.18 -22.31
CA ASP A 376 -14.31 -19.77 -23.43
C ASP A 376 -15.43 -18.85 -22.94
N SER A 377 -15.44 -17.61 -23.41
CA SER A 377 -16.42 -16.61 -23.00
C SER A 377 -17.84 -16.92 -23.49
N GLU A 378 -18.00 -17.52 -24.68
CA GLU A 378 -19.32 -17.89 -25.22
C GLU A 378 -19.94 -19.04 -24.43
N LYS A 379 -19.13 -20.05 -24.09
CA LYS A 379 -19.59 -21.16 -23.25
C LYS A 379 -19.97 -20.70 -21.85
N LYS A 380 -19.22 -19.75 -21.26
CA LYS A 380 -19.58 -19.15 -19.98
C LYS A 380 -20.90 -18.42 -20.05
N GLU A 381 -21.11 -17.58 -21.06
CA GLU A 381 -22.37 -16.86 -21.22
C GLU A 381 -23.55 -17.82 -21.43
N THR A 382 -23.39 -18.85 -22.24
CA THR A 382 -24.40 -19.91 -22.42
C THR A 382 -24.73 -20.60 -21.08
N LEU A 383 -23.72 -20.90 -20.26
CA LEU A 383 -23.92 -21.48 -18.94
C LEU A 383 -24.70 -20.51 -18.02
N PHE A 384 -24.37 -19.21 -18.05
CA PHE A 384 -25.07 -18.22 -17.24
C PHE A 384 -26.51 -18.01 -17.71
N GLU A 385 -26.80 -18.12 -19.00
CA GLU A 385 -28.17 -18.12 -19.53
C GLU A 385 -28.96 -19.30 -18.99
N LYS A 386 -28.39 -20.50 -18.92
CA LYS A 386 -29.02 -21.68 -18.31
C LYS A 386 -29.32 -21.49 -16.83
N VAL A 387 -28.49 -20.74 -16.10
CA VAL A 387 -28.78 -20.39 -14.70
C VAL A 387 -29.93 -19.37 -14.63
N ARG A 388 -29.92 -18.36 -15.48
CA ARG A 388 -31.02 -17.36 -15.53
C ARG A 388 -32.38 -17.97 -15.91
N SER A 389 -32.37 -18.94 -16.79
CA SER A 389 -33.61 -19.67 -17.18
C SER A 389 -34.07 -20.68 -16.13
N GLY A 390 -33.18 -21.06 -15.19
CA GLY A 390 -33.42 -22.11 -14.23
C GLY A 390 -33.27 -23.54 -14.80
N GLU A 391 -32.60 -23.69 -15.96
CA GLU A 391 -32.17 -24.98 -16.47
C GLU A 391 -31.06 -25.57 -15.59
N VAL A 392 -30.05 -24.75 -15.25
CA VAL A 392 -29.04 -25.03 -14.23
C VAL A 392 -29.48 -24.37 -12.93
N ARG A 393 -29.65 -25.16 -11.88
CA ARG A 393 -30.15 -24.71 -10.58
C ARG A 393 -29.08 -24.65 -9.49
N VAL A 394 -27.94 -25.32 -9.70
CA VAL A 394 -26.79 -25.24 -8.80
C VAL A 394 -25.55 -24.93 -9.63
N LEU A 395 -24.93 -23.77 -9.39
CA LEU A 395 -23.70 -23.36 -10.05
C LEU A 395 -22.58 -23.22 -9.01
N MET A 396 -21.47 -23.92 -9.23
CA MET A 396 -20.32 -23.91 -8.33
C MET A 396 -19.12 -23.20 -8.97
N GLY A 397 -18.33 -22.49 -8.15
CA GLY A 397 -17.12 -21.83 -8.64
C GLY A 397 -16.36 -21.07 -7.56
N SER A 398 -15.23 -20.48 -7.95
CA SER A 398 -14.46 -19.59 -7.09
C SER A 398 -15.03 -18.16 -7.13
N THR A 399 -14.68 -17.35 -6.12
CA THR A 399 -15.01 -15.90 -6.09
C THR A 399 -14.51 -15.19 -7.34
N GLU A 400 -13.31 -15.49 -7.82
CA GLU A 400 -12.75 -14.91 -9.03
C GLU A 400 -13.61 -15.21 -10.27
N LYS A 401 -14.11 -16.45 -10.42
CA LYS A 401 -14.87 -16.88 -11.61
C LYS A 401 -16.35 -16.52 -11.56
N LEU A 402 -16.96 -16.50 -10.36
CA LEU A 402 -18.36 -16.15 -10.12
C LEU A 402 -18.56 -14.75 -9.59
N GLY A 403 -17.55 -14.19 -8.90
CA GLY A 403 -17.61 -12.89 -8.23
C GLY A 403 -17.41 -11.70 -9.13
N THR A 404 -16.83 -11.85 -10.32
CA THR A 404 -16.60 -10.73 -11.26
C THR A 404 -17.34 -10.95 -12.57
N GLY A 405 -18.08 -9.93 -13.02
CA GLY A 405 -18.70 -9.90 -14.36
C GLY A 405 -19.90 -10.84 -14.57
N THR A 406 -20.28 -11.68 -13.58
CA THR A 406 -21.40 -12.62 -13.76
C THR A 406 -22.76 -11.96 -13.50
N ASN A 407 -23.69 -12.15 -14.43
CA ASN A 407 -25.05 -11.59 -14.35
C ASN A 407 -26.07 -12.77 -14.30
N VAL A 408 -26.17 -13.44 -13.15
CA VAL A 408 -26.98 -14.67 -12.96
C VAL A 408 -28.09 -14.50 -11.93
N GLN A 409 -28.32 -13.28 -11.42
CA GLN A 409 -29.18 -13.01 -10.27
C GLN A 409 -30.66 -13.36 -10.45
N THR A 410 -31.17 -13.48 -11.67
CA THR A 410 -32.62 -13.50 -11.96
C THR A 410 -33.39 -14.50 -11.09
N ARG A 411 -32.86 -15.71 -10.87
CA ARG A 411 -33.50 -16.78 -10.09
C ARG A 411 -32.69 -17.22 -8.88
N LEU A 412 -31.72 -16.43 -8.43
CA LEU A 412 -30.90 -16.80 -7.29
C LEU A 412 -31.70 -16.75 -5.98
N ALA A 413 -31.88 -17.89 -5.33
CA ALA A 413 -32.56 -18.05 -4.06
C ALA A 413 -31.58 -18.11 -2.87
N ALA A 414 -30.38 -18.66 -3.09
CA ALA A 414 -29.36 -18.77 -2.04
C ALA A 414 -27.93 -18.71 -2.58
N ILE A 415 -27.01 -18.30 -1.70
CA ILE A 415 -25.57 -18.48 -1.86
C ILE A 415 -25.01 -19.29 -0.70
N HIS A 416 -24.01 -20.12 -0.98
CA HIS A 416 -23.36 -20.98 -0.02
C HIS A 416 -21.86 -20.71 -0.01
N ASN A 417 -21.34 -20.18 1.11
CA ASN A 417 -19.93 -19.93 1.30
C ASN A 417 -19.30 -21.13 2.00
N LEU A 418 -18.77 -22.05 1.21
CA LEU A 418 -18.18 -23.29 1.71
C LEU A 418 -16.83 -23.06 2.38
N ASP A 419 -16.09 -22.06 1.90
CA ASP A 419 -14.86 -21.56 2.51
C ASP A 419 -14.94 -20.09 2.87
N CYS A 420 -14.14 -19.68 3.86
CA CYS A 420 -13.98 -18.29 4.24
C CYS A 420 -12.94 -17.61 3.35
N PRO A 421 -13.28 -16.57 2.63
CA PRO A 421 -12.30 -15.78 1.89
C PRO A 421 -11.42 -14.96 2.85
N TRP A 422 -10.25 -14.50 2.34
CA TRP A 422 -9.32 -13.69 3.11
C TRP A 422 -9.76 -12.25 3.32
N ARG A 423 -10.61 -11.75 2.42
CA ARG A 423 -10.97 -10.33 2.35
C ARG A 423 -12.46 -10.15 2.57
N PRO A 424 -12.87 -9.14 3.36
CA PRO A 424 -14.27 -8.75 3.44
C PRO A 424 -14.89 -8.45 2.07
N SER A 425 -14.10 -7.84 1.17
CA SER A 425 -14.51 -7.53 -0.20
C SER A 425 -15.01 -8.73 -0.99
N ASP A 426 -14.44 -9.92 -0.72
CA ASP A 426 -14.83 -11.13 -1.44
C ASP A 426 -16.23 -11.59 -1.00
N PHE A 427 -16.58 -11.43 0.29
CA PHE A 427 -17.96 -11.64 0.74
C PHE A 427 -18.93 -10.62 0.14
N GLU A 428 -18.54 -9.34 0.09
CA GLU A 428 -19.35 -8.29 -0.55
C GLU A 428 -19.58 -8.61 -2.05
N GLN A 429 -18.57 -9.07 -2.75
CA GLN A 429 -18.69 -9.49 -4.14
C GLN A 429 -19.60 -10.72 -4.31
N ARG A 430 -19.48 -11.75 -3.44
CA ARG A 430 -20.38 -12.92 -3.43
C ARG A 430 -21.81 -12.49 -3.16
N LEU A 431 -22.05 -11.69 -2.13
CA LEU A 431 -23.37 -11.18 -1.76
C LEU A 431 -23.97 -10.28 -2.85
N GLY A 432 -23.16 -9.47 -3.49
CA GLY A 432 -23.57 -8.61 -4.61
C GLY A 432 -24.06 -9.38 -5.86
N ARG A 433 -23.87 -10.71 -5.92
CA ARG A 433 -24.43 -11.54 -7.00
C ARG A 433 -25.92 -11.86 -6.76
N ILE A 434 -26.33 -11.99 -5.52
CA ILE A 434 -27.69 -12.36 -5.18
C ILE A 434 -28.55 -11.13 -4.78
N ARG A 435 -27.99 -10.19 -4.02
CA ARG A 435 -28.64 -8.93 -3.65
C ARG A 435 -28.54 -7.91 -4.80
N ARG A 436 -29.20 -8.18 -5.89
CA ARG A 436 -29.12 -7.38 -7.10
C ARG A 436 -30.50 -7.15 -7.70
N GLN A 437 -30.68 -5.99 -8.35
CA GLN A 437 -31.92 -5.68 -9.07
C GLN A 437 -32.20 -6.73 -10.16
N GLY A 438 -33.48 -7.05 -10.34
CA GLY A 438 -33.93 -8.04 -11.31
C GLY A 438 -33.93 -9.48 -10.78
N ASN A 439 -33.64 -9.71 -9.49
CA ASN A 439 -33.92 -10.98 -8.85
C ASN A 439 -35.43 -11.15 -8.65
N LEU A 440 -35.95 -12.34 -8.93
CA LEU A 440 -37.37 -12.68 -8.80
C LEU A 440 -37.78 -13.02 -7.35
N PHE A 441 -36.83 -13.30 -6.46
CA PHE A 441 -37.08 -13.54 -5.06
C PHE A 441 -37.08 -12.24 -4.27
N GLU A 442 -38.05 -12.05 -3.41
CA GLU A 442 -38.12 -10.91 -2.48
C GLU A 442 -37.15 -11.08 -1.30
N SER A 443 -36.89 -12.34 -0.90
CA SER A 443 -35.95 -12.71 0.14
C SER A 443 -35.03 -13.83 -0.34
N VAL A 444 -33.75 -13.72 0.02
CA VAL A 444 -32.68 -14.66 -0.37
C VAL A 444 -31.86 -15.05 0.85
N ARG A 445 -31.09 -16.13 0.77
CA ARG A 445 -30.31 -16.66 1.89
C ARG A 445 -28.83 -16.69 1.59
N ASP A 446 -28.04 -16.26 2.59
CA ASP A 446 -26.56 -16.29 2.57
C ASP A 446 -26.07 -17.29 3.64
N PHE A 447 -25.65 -18.48 3.21
CA PHE A 447 -25.16 -19.53 4.08
C PHE A 447 -23.64 -19.43 4.26
N LYS A 448 -23.19 -19.43 5.52
CA LYS A 448 -21.77 -19.51 5.90
C LYS A 448 -21.54 -20.78 6.70
N TYR A 449 -20.65 -21.64 6.21
CA TYR A 449 -20.32 -22.93 6.85
C TYR A 449 -19.02 -22.82 7.61
N VAL A 450 -19.07 -23.10 8.92
CA VAL A 450 -17.94 -22.96 9.84
C VAL A 450 -17.62 -24.31 10.47
N ALA A 451 -16.47 -24.88 10.17
CA ALA A 451 -16.00 -26.10 10.87
C ALA A 451 -15.42 -25.69 12.23
N GLN A 452 -16.14 -26.05 13.31
CA GLN A 452 -15.78 -25.70 14.68
C GLN A 452 -14.50 -26.44 15.11
N GLY A 453 -13.58 -25.74 15.79
CA GLY A 453 -12.30 -26.31 16.21
C GLY A 453 -11.24 -26.35 15.10
N THR A 454 -11.52 -25.72 13.96
CA THR A 454 -10.58 -25.56 12.86
C THR A 454 -10.25 -24.07 12.62
N PHE A 455 -9.45 -23.81 11.61
CA PHE A 455 -9.08 -22.44 11.20
C PHE A 455 -10.27 -21.58 10.73
N ASP A 456 -11.39 -22.18 10.33
CA ASP A 456 -12.57 -21.45 9.89
C ASP A 456 -13.08 -20.46 10.95
N SER A 457 -13.23 -20.91 12.20
CA SER A 457 -13.74 -20.06 13.28
C SER A 457 -12.93 -18.78 13.46
N PHE A 458 -11.60 -18.90 13.36
CA PHE A 458 -10.70 -17.77 13.44
C PHE A 458 -10.83 -16.85 12.22
N LEU A 459 -10.85 -17.40 11.02
CA LEU A 459 -10.94 -16.63 9.77
C LEU A 459 -12.25 -15.85 9.68
N TYR A 460 -13.38 -16.48 9.95
CA TYR A 460 -14.68 -15.79 9.92
C TYR A 460 -14.73 -14.64 10.93
N SER A 461 -14.25 -14.84 12.16
CA SER A 461 -14.22 -13.76 13.17
C SER A 461 -13.32 -12.60 12.74
N THR A 462 -12.19 -12.91 12.12
CA THR A 462 -11.24 -11.91 11.61
C THR A 462 -11.85 -11.08 10.49
N VAL A 463 -12.47 -11.74 9.50
CA VAL A 463 -13.09 -11.06 8.36
C VAL A 463 -14.29 -10.22 8.80
N GLU A 464 -15.10 -10.72 9.73
CA GLU A 464 -16.21 -9.96 10.31
C GLU A 464 -15.74 -8.69 11.05
N HIS A 465 -14.65 -8.79 11.80
CA HIS A 465 -14.03 -7.64 12.47
C HIS A 465 -13.60 -6.57 11.46
N LYS A 466 -12.94 -7.00 10.38
CA LYS A 466 -12.53 -6.12 9.28
C LYS A 466 -13.73 -5.45 8.60
N GLN A 467 -14.78 -6.21 8.32
CA GLN A 467 -15.98 -5.70 7.66
C GLN A 467 -16.69 -4.64 8.51
N ARG A 468 -16.83 -4.90 9.83
CA ARG A 468 -17.41 -3.95 10.79
C ARG A 468 -16.62 -2.64 10.83
N PHE A 469 -15.30 -2.73 10.84
CA PHE A 469 -14.41 -1.58 10.82
C PHE A 469 -14.60 -0.74 9.54
N ILE A 470 -14.52 -1.36 8.36
CA ILE A 470 -14.70 -0.67 7.07
C ILE A 470 -16.07 0.04 7.06
N GLY A 471 -17.13 -0.64 7.49
CA GLY A 471 -18.47 -0.07 7.58
C GLY A 471 -18.53 1.17 8.47
N GLN A 472 -17.84 1.16 9.61
CA GLN A 472 -17.80 2.31 10.52
C GLN A 472 -17.08 3.52 9.93
N VAL A 473 -15.93 3.31 9.25
CA VAL A 473 -15.14 4.38 8.63
C VAL A 473 -15.91 5.07 7.50
N PHE A 474 -16.56 4.28 6.64
CA PHE A 474 -17.28 4.80 5.48
C PHE A 474 -18.73 5.18 5.78
N SER A 475 -19.23 4.96 7.01
CA SER A 475 -20.55 5.42 7.41
C SER A 475 -20.67 6.94 7.37
N ASN A 476 -21.89 7.45 7.14
CA ASN A 476 -22.17 8.90 7.12
C ASN A 476 -22.14 9.56 8.51
N LYS A 477 -21.88 8.78 9.57
CA LYS A 477 -21.81 9.28 10.95
C LYS A 477 -20.43 8.98 11.54
N PRO A 478 -19.37 9.74 11.22
CA PRO A 478 -18.08 9.58 11.86
C PRO A 478 -18.17 10.09 13.32
N SER A 479 -18.60 9.23 14.22
CA SER A 479 -18.65 9.55 15.67
C SER A 479 -17.34 9.23 16.38
N VAL A 480 -16.40 8.57 15.70
CA VAL A 480 -15.17 8.03 16.29
C VAL A 480 -13.96 8.81 15.78
N ARG A 481 -13.21 9.45 16.69
CA ARG A 481 -11.98 10.20 16.33
C ARG A 481 -10.76 9.32 16.13
N SER A 482 -10.73 8.14 16.72
CA SER A 482 -9.63 7.19 16.60
C SER A 482 -10.14 5.77 16.56
N MET A 483 -9.41 4.91 15.87
CA MET A 483 -9.78 3.52 15.63
C MET A 483 -8.54 2.65 15.43
N ASP A 484 -8.59 1.39 15.85
CA ASP A 484 -7.49 0.44 15.60
C ASP A 484 -7.40 0.12 14.10
N ASP A 485 -6.20 -0.14 13.55
CA ASP A 485 -6.04 -0.45 12.12
C ASP A 485 -6.62 -1.83 11.78
N ILE A 486 -7.03 -1.97 10.52
CA ILE A 486 -7.48 -3.24 9.93
C ILE A 486 -6.27 -4.12 9.57
N ASP A 487 -5.32 -4.30 10.42
CA ASP A 487 -4.16 -5.09 10.05
C ASP A 487 -4.59 -6.42 9.41
N GLU A 488 -3.91 -6.84 8.32
CA GLU A 488 -3.98 -8.24 7.87
C GLU A 488 -3.52 -9.08 9.05
N THR A 489 -4.47 -9.51 9.87
CA THR A 489 -4.20 -10.45 10.94
C THR A 489 -3.71 -11.73 10.27
N ARG A 490 -2.40 -11.77 10.04
CA ARG A 490 -1.72 -13.05 9.88
C ARG A 490 -2.07 -13.84 11.11
N ILE A 491 -2.54 -15.06 10.92
CA ILE A 491 -2.71 -15.98 12.03
C ILE A 491 -1.42 -15.92 12.83
N SER A 492 -1.50 -15.39 14.04
CA SER A 492 -0.36 -15.39 14.94
C SER A 492 -0.12 -16.83 15.41
N TYR A 493 1.10 -17.10 15.86
CA TYR A 493 1.37 -18.38 16.49
C TYR A 493 0.43 -18.64 17.68
N SER A 494 0.03 -17.60 18.43
CA SER A 494 -0.95 -17.72 19.52
C SER A 494 -2.33 -18.18 19.06
N ASP A 495 -2.77 -17.69 17.89
CA ASP A 495 -4.05 -18.12 17.30
C ASP A 495 -3.97 -19.57 16.83
N LEU A 496 -2.86 -19.96 16.18
CA LEU A 496 -2.61 -21.33 15.77
C LEU A 496 -2.58 -22.28 16.97
N ALA A 497 -1.88 -21.91 18.05
CA ALA A 497 -1.79 -22.71 19.27
C ALA A 497 -3.14 -22.85 19.98
N ALA A 498 -3.96 -21.78 20.00
CA ALA A 498 -5.30 -21.82 20.57
C ALA A 498 -6.22 -22.74 19.80
N VAL A 499 -6.24 -22.63 18.45
CA VAL A 499 -7.03 -23.50 17.59
C VAL A 499 -6.59 -24.96 17.73
N ALA A 500 -5.27 -25.21 17.68
CA ALA A 500 -4.72 -26.58 17.76
C ALA A 500 -4.96 -27.26 19.12
N SER A 501 -5.03 -26.50 20.22
CA SER A 501 -5.27 -27.02 21.57
C SER A 501 -6.75 -27.11 21.95
N GLY A 502 -7.62 -26.37 21.26
CA GLY A 502 -9.02 -26.20 21.63
C GLY A 502 -9.23 -25.43 22.94
N ASN A 503 -8.17 -24.79 23.49
CA ASN A 503 -8.22 -24.05 24.75
C ASN A 503 -7.91 -22.56 24.53
N PRO A 504 -8.87 -21.65 24.74
CA PRO A 504 -8.67 -20.21 24.57
C PRO A 504 -7.64 -19.62 25.55
N ASP A 505 -7.41 -20.23 26.71
CA ASP A 505 -6.42 -19.72 27.68
C ASP A 505 -4.99 -19.82 27.13
N ILE A 506 -4.71 -20.79 26.28
CA ILE A 506 -3.40 -20.92 25.63
C ILE A 506 -3.12 -19.73 24.73
N LYS A 507 -4.13 -19.22 24.03
CA LYS A 507 -4.01 -17.98 23.27
C LYS A 507 -3.54 -16.84 24.18
N ARG A 508 -4.21 -16.65 25.31
CA ARG A 508 -3.87 -15.59 26.27
C ARG A 508 -2.48 -15.74 26.87
N ILE A 509 -2.07 -16.97 27.20
CA ILE A 509 -0.71 -17.26 27.71
C ILE A 509 0.34 -16.92 26.66
N GLN A 510 0.12 -17.26 25.40
CA GLN A 510 1.06 -17.00 24.31
C GLN A 510 1.12 -15.49 23.95
N GLU A 511 -0.02 -14.81 23.97
CA GLU A 511 -0.10 -13.36 23.80
C GLU A 511 0.74 -12.65 24.89
N LEU A 512 0.53 -12.99 26.15
CA LEU A 512 1.28 -12.41 27.27
C LEU A 512 2.80 -12.69 27.17
N ARG A 513 3.18 -13.90 26.76
CA ARG A 513 4.61 -14.23 26.55
C ARG A 513 5.21 -13.41 25.41
N SER A 514 4.48 -13.24 24.31
CA SER A 514 4.90 -12.42 23.18
C SER A 514 5.00 -10.95 23.56
N GLU A 515 4.07 -10.46 24.36
CA GLU A 515 4.06 -9.09 24.89
C GLU A 515 5.26 -8.83 25.83
N ILE A 516 5.58 -9.75 26.75
CA ILE A 516 6.76 -9.67 27.62
C ILE A 516 8.05 -9.61 26.79
N MET A 517 8.15 -10.44 25.74
CA MET A 517 9.30 -10.47 24.87
C MET A 517 9.42 -9.17 24.06
N ALA A 518 8.31 -8.67 23.51
CA ALA A 518 8.24 -7.38 22.81
C ALA A 518 8.68 -6.23 23.73
N GLN A 519 8.15 -6.15 24.94
CA GLN A 519 8.53 -5.13 25.93
C GLN A 519 10.02 -5.19 26.29
N SER A 520 10.58 -6.39 26.40
CA SER A 520 12.01 -6.57 26.70
C SER A 520 12.89 -6.03 25.57
N MET A 521 12.53 -6.27 24.30
CA MET A 521 13.26 -5.75 23.14
C MET A 521 13.05 -4.26 22.94
N LEU A 522 11.84 -3.74 23.15
CA LEU A 522 11.58 -2.29 23.14
C LEU A 522 12.44 -1.57 24.18
N LYS A 523 12.57 -2.14 25.38
CA LYS A 523 13.46 -1.62 26.42
C LYS A 523 14.91 -1.59 25.95
N GLN A 524 15.39 -2.63 25.31
CA GLN A 524 16.75 -2.68 24.75
C GLN A 524 16.93 -1.66 23.63
N SER A 525 16.01 -1.61 22.65
CA SER A 525 16.04 -0.63 21.56
C SER A 525 16.00 0.81 22.06
N HIS A 526 15.17 1.09 23.08
CA HIS A 526 15.13 2.40 23.72
C HIS A 526 16.46 2.75 24.38
N ALA A 527 17.10 1.79 25.05
CA ALA A 527 18.41 2.00 25.68
C ALA A 527 19.49 2.33 24.63
N GLU A 528 19.48 1.61 23.49
CA GLU A 528 20.38 1.88 22.35
C GLU A 528 20.11 3.25 21.73
N MET A 529 18.83 3.61 21.56
CA MET A 529 18.45 4.93 21.04
C MET A 529 18.91 6.06 21.96
N VAL A 530 18.73 5.91 23.27
CA VAL A 530 19.20 6.88 24.27
C VAL A 530 20.74 7.00 24.26
N ALA A 531 21.46 5.88 24.13
CA ALA A 531 22.90 5.89 23.99
C ALA A 531 23.37 6.62 22.73
N ASN A 532 22.71 6.35 21.58
CA ASN A 532 22.99 7.04 20.33
C ASN A 532 22.68 8.54 20.39
N MET A 533 21.57 8.94 21.01
CA MET A 533 21.23 10.35 21.21
C MET A 533 22.26 11.07 22.08
N ARG A 534 22.70 10.44 23.17
CA ARG A 534 23.77 10.99 24.03
C ARG A 534 25.07 11.19 23.24
N HIS A 535 25.44 10.17 22.47
CA HIS A 535 26.62 10.26 21.62
C HIS A 535 26.51 11.40 20.57
N GLN A 536 25.34 11.59 19.96
CA GLN A 536 25.11 12.72 19.04
C GLN A 536 25.17 14.07 19.75
N ILE A 537 24.61 14.18 20.96
CA ILE A 537 24.70 15.41 21.76
C ILE A 537 26.17 15.74 22.03
N GLU A 538 26.93 14.81 22.58
CA GLU A 538 28.31 15.00 22.94
C GLU A 538 29.25 15.23 21.75
N SER A 539 29.07 14.48 20.66
CA SER A 539 29.99 14.54 19.50
C SER A 539 29.65 15.60 18.48
N ARG A 540 28.40 16.02 18.36
CA ARG A 540 27.94 16.93 17.30
C ARG A 540 27.31 18.21 17.83
N TYR A 541 26.31 18.10 18.71
CA TYR A 541 25.51 19.27 19.08
C TYR A 541 26.22 20.17 20.11
N GLU A 542 26.88 19.61 21.09
CA GLU A 542 27.64 20.43 22.08
C GLU A 542 28.80 21.18 21.41
N PRO A 543 29.64 20.57 20.58
CA PRO A 543 30.68 21.31 19.85
C PRO A 543 30.13 22.39 18.93
N SER A 544 29.02 22.10 18.22
CA SER A 544 28.36 23.07 17.34
C SER A 544 27.78 24.24 18.15
N ALA A 545 27.13 23.97 19.27
CA ALA A 545 26.58 25.00 20.15
C ALA A 545 27.68 25.87 20.76
N ALA A 546 28.81 25.29 21.13
CA ALA A 546 29.97 26.02 21.63
C ALA A 546 30.57 26.92 20.54
N CYS A 547 30.71 26.43 19.32
CA CYS A 547 31.16 27.19 18.17
C CYS A 547 30.24 28.37 17.85
N ASN A 548 28.91 28.12 17.83
CA ASN A 548 27.92 29.17 17.57
C ASN A 548 27.88 30.24 18.67
N ARG A 549 28.03 29.84 19.95
CA ARG A 549 28.11 30.76 21.07
C ARG A 549 29.31 31.69 20.90
N ARG A 550 30.49 31.12 20.58
CA ARG A 550 31.70 31.88 20.36
C ARG A 550 31.56 32.83 19.17
N ARG A 551 30.89 32.39 18.10
CA ARG A 551 30.59 33.26 16.94
C ARG A 551 29.65 34.39 17.29
N PHE A 552 28.64 34.12 18.12
CA PHE A 552 27.70 35.14 18.58
C PHE A 552 28.40 36.19 19.43
N GLU A 553 29.25 35.79 20.39
CA GLU A 553 30.06 36.71 21.21
C GLU A 553 30.99 37.62 20.35
N LEU A 554 31.56 37.05 19.29
CA LEU A 554 32.34 37.84 18.32
C LEU A 554 31.48 38.85 17.57
N LEU A 555 30.31 38.45 17.10
CA LEU A 555 29.38 39.33 16.39
C LEU A 555 28.83 40.46 17.29
N GLU A 556 28.55 40.18 18.56
CA GLU A 556 28.17 41.24 19.52
C GLU A 556 29.30 42.25 19.72
N ARG A 557 30.55 41.79 19.87
CA ARG A 557 31.71 42.64 19.95
C ARG A 557 31.90 43.52 18.72
N ASP A 558 31.73 42.94 17.52
CA ASP A 558 31.84 43.64 16.27
C ASP A 558 30.70 44.64 16.09
N HIS A 559 29.51 44.32 16.52
CA HIS A 559 28.35 45.21 16.57
C HIS A 559 28.63 46.44 17.45
N ASP A 560 29.15 46.24 18.67
CA ASP A 560 29.52 47.34 19.58
C ASP A 560 30.60 48.27 19.00
N VAL A 561 31.56 47.68 18.26
CA VAL A 561 32.59 48.46 17.57
C VAL A 561 31.97 49.31 16.44
N LEU A 562 31.07 48.68 15.64
CA LEU A 562 30.35 49.38 14.56
C LEU A 562 29.45 50.50 15.11
N GLU A 563 28.72 50.26 16.20
CA GLU A 563 27.89 51.30 16.82
C GLU A 563 28.72 52.48 17.29
N ARG A 564 29.86 52.23 17.94
CA ARG A 564 30.79 53.31 18.34
C ARG A 564 31.32 54.05 17.13
N ALA A 565 31.73 53.36 16.08
CA ALA A 565 32.21 53.98 14.82
C ALA A 565 31.12 54.80 14.13
N ASN A 566 29.85 54.34 14.15
CA ASN A 566 28.74 55.10 13.59
C ASN A 566 28.38 56.34 14.41
N ARG A 567 28.37 56.26 15.75
CA ARG A 567 28.21 57.43 16.63
C ARG A 567 29.31 58.47 16.41
N GLN A 568 30.56 58.04 16.23
CA GLN A 568 31.67 58.94 15.92
C GLN A 568 31.48 59.62 14.56
N ARG A 569 30.95 58.91 13.55
CA ARG A 569 30.62 59.49 12.23
C ARG A 569 29.53 60.55 12.33
N GLU A 570 28.52 60.36 13.17
CA GLU A 570 27.48 61.37 13.41
C GLU A 570 28.04 62.64 14.10
N LEU A 571 28.97 62.44 15.03
CA LEU A 571 29.68 63.53 15.70
C LEU A 571 30.59 64.35 14.75
N ASP A 572 31.19 63.67 13.76
CA ASP A 572 32.04 64.29 12.74
C ASP A 572 31.23 65.11 11.67
N LYS A 573 29.92 65.34 11.90
CA LYS A 573 28.98 66.12 11.07
C LYS A 573 28.91 65.69 9.62
N GLY A 574 29.05 64.40 9.31
CA GLY A 574 28.87 63.90 7.96
C GLY A 574 30.05 64.15 7.00
N ALA A 575 31.19 64.52 7.46
CA ALA A 575 32.40 64.50 6.62
C ALA A 575 32.65 63.06 6.18
N ASP A 576 32.86 62.88 4.88
CA ASP A 576 33.07 61.55 4.26
C ASP A 576 34.49 61.03 4.56
N ILE A 577 34.77 60.82 5.85
CA ILE A 577 36.11 60.40 6.32
C ILE A 577 36.17 58.89 6.14
N VAL A 578 36.95 58.42 5.22
CA VAL A 578 37.24 57.00 4.99
C VAL A 578 38.23 56.52 6.06
N ARG A 579 37.72 55.75 7.03
CA ARG A 579 38.57 55.17 8.12
C ARG A 579 38.93 53.72 7.78
N VAL A 580 39.68 53.53 6.73
CA VAL A 580 40.27 52.25 6.32
C VAL A 580 41.77 52.35 6.40
N SER A 581 42.39 51.40 7.06
CA SER A 581 43.83 51.22 7.02
C SER A 581 44.19 49.82 6.55
N VAL A 582 45.16 49.70 5.67
CA VAL A 582 45.68 48.42 5.16
C VAL A 582 47.21 48.44 5.34
N GLY A 583 47.75 47.41 6.00
CA GLY A 583 49.18 47.36 6.30
C GLY A 583 49.69 48.54 7.12
N GLY A 584 48.85 49.16 7.97
CA GLY A 584 49.18 50.32 8.78
C GLY A 584 49.13 51.67 8.02
N VAL A 585 48.75 51.73 6.76
CA VAL A 585 48.57 52.92 5.94
C VAL A 585 47.07 53.24 5.84
N SER A 586 46.67 54.46 6.20
CA SER A 586 45.29 54.93 6.11
C SER A 586 44.96 55.42 4.69
N ALA A 587 43.78 54.97 4.20
CA ALA A 587 43.28 55.44 2.91
C ALA A 587 42.76 56.86 2.96
N LEU A 588 43.03 57.64 1.92
CA LEU A 588 42.65 59.09 1.82
C LEU A 588 41.19 59.23 1.34
N ASP A 589 40.74 58.35 0.49
CA ASP A 589 39.41 58.32 -0.08
C ASP A 589 38.90 56.88 -0.32
N ARG A 590 37.64 56.70 -0.76
CA ARG A 590 37.00 55.40 -0.99
C ARG A 590 37.66 54.59 -2.13
N ALA A 591 38.16 55.25 -3.16
CA ALA A 591 38.80 54.59 -4.29
C ALA A 591 40.18 54.05 -3.89
N SER A 592 40.98 54.81 -3.14
CA SER A 592 42.26 54.36 -2.60
C SER A 592 42.08 53.25 -1.58
N ALA A 593 41.00 53.27 -0.73
CA ALA A 593 40.68 52.21 0.20
C ALA A 593 40.41 50.90 -0.54
N ILE A 594 39.56 50.91 -1.57
CA ILE A 594 39.24 49.71 -2.38
C ILE A 594 40.51 49.16 -3.04
N GLY A 595 41.33 50.04 -3.65
CA GLY A 595 42.58 49.64 -4.30
C GLY A 595 43.58 49.00 -3.33
N MET A 596 43.73 49.55 -2.12
CA MET A 596 44.59 48.99 -1.07
C MET A 596 44.11 47.63 -0.56
N ILE A 597 42.79 47.47 -0.35
CA ILE A 597 42.19 46.18 0.06
C ILE A 597 42.40 45.14 -1.04
N GLN A 598 42.11 45.46 -2.30
CA GLN A 598 42.28 44.55 -3.43
C GLN A 598 43.73 44.12 -3.62
N ALA A 599 44.68 45.05 -3.51
CA ALA A 599 46.10 44.74 -3.61
C ALA A 599 46.56 43.80 -2.48
N ALA A 600 46.23 44.14 -1.24
CA ALA A 600 46.58 43.32 -0.10
C ALA A 600 45.90 41.91 -0.14
N ALA A 601 44.67 41.85 -0.66
CA ALA A 601 43.97 40.58 -0.85
C ALA A 601 44.61 39.71 -1.97
N GLY A 602 45.09 40.37 -3.04
CA GLY A 602 45.82 39.71 -4.13
C GLY A 602 47.14 39.11 -3.65
N ASP A 603 47.85 39.78 -2.76
CA ASP A 603 49.15 39.34 -2.21
C ASP A 603 49.02 38.27 -1.11
N CYS A 604 47.82 37.99 -0.59
CA CYS A 604 47.61 36.97 0.42
C CYS A 604 47.89 35.55 -0.14
N PRO A 605 48.65 34.71 0.56
CA PRO A 605 48.84 33.31 0.18
C PRO A 605 47.58 32.51 0.41
N ILE A 606 47.42 31.41 -0.33
CA ILE A 606 46.35 30.44 -0.12
C ILE A 606 46.48 29.83 1.29
N GLY A 607 45.38 29.75 2.05
CA GLY A 607 45.40 29.14 3.35
C GLY A 607 44.53 29.82 4.41
N PRO A 608 44.97 29.88 5.66
CA PRO A 608 44.14 30.37 6.76
C PRO A 608 43.80 31.87 6.59
N VAL A 609 42.70 32.29 7.21
CA VAL A 609 42.26 33.68 7.29
C VAL A 609 43.35 34.56 7.84
N ARG A 610 43.60 35.68 7.18
CA ARG A 610 44.61 36.69 7.59
C ARG A 610 43.99 38.07 7.67
N ALA A 611 44.32 38.79 8.73
CA ALA A 611 44.02 40.23 8.83
C ALA A 611 44.94 41.02 7.91
N ILE A 612 44.36 41.86 7.06
CA ILE A 612 45.09 42.74 6.11
C ILE A 612 44.96 44.21 6.46
N GLY A 613 43.98 44.58 7.28
CA GLY A 613 43.71 45.94 7.62
C GLY A 613 42.60 46.10 8.62
N GLU A 614 42.13 47.34 8.78
CA GLU A 614 41.07 47.70 9.71
C GLU A 614 40.10 48.69 9.05
N PHE A 615 38.80 48.51 9.26
CA PHE A 615 37.74 49.42 8.87
C PHE A 615 36.90 49.81 10.09
N ARG A 616 37.02 51.07 10.51
CA ARG A 616 36.27 51.60 11.66
C ARG A 616 36.43 50.81 12.95
N GLY A 617 37.59 50.20 13.18
CA GLY A 617 37.85 49.36 14.35
C GLY A 617 37.50 47.89 14.18
N LEU A 618 37.02 47.48 13.01
CA LEU A 618 36.84 46.09 12.64
C LEU A 618 38.00 45.61 11.77
N GLU A 619 38.53 44.45 12.06
CA GLU A 619 39.57 43.83 11.23
C GLU A 619 39.03 43.47 9.85
N ILE A 620 39.73 43.88 8.79
CA ILE A 620 39.50 43.40 7.42
C ILE A 620 40.31 42.12 7.26
N VAL A 621 39.62 41.00 7.07
CA VAL A 621 40.24 39.68 6.93
C VAL A 621 40.08 39.15 5.51
N VAL A 622 41.07 38.39 5.04
CA VAL A 622 41.04 37.73 3.73
C VAL A 622 41.29 36.24 3.91
N LYS A 623 40.47 35.43 3.24
CA LYS A 623 40.67 33.99 3.07
C LYS A 623 40.78 33.74 1.57
N LYS A 624 41.88 33.18 1.12
CA LYS A 624 42.10 32.83 -0.29
C LYS A 624 41.95 31.29 -0.42
N GLU A 625 40.91 30.87 -1.13
CA GLU A 625 40.61 29.46 -1.39
C GLU A 625 40.78 29.14 -2.88
N GLN A 626 41.13 27.90 -3.17
CA GLN A 626 41.16 27.36 -4.51
C GLN A 626 39.74 26.95 -4.94
N THR A 627 39.12 27.68 -5.84
CA THR A 627 37.69 27.55 -6.11
C THR A 627 37.33 26.74 -7.34
N LEU A 628 38.15 26.73 -8.40
CA LEU A 628 37.84 26.03 -9.67
C LEU A 628 39.08 25.64 -10.45
N LEU A 629 38.99 24.45 -11.13
CA LEU A 629 39.92 24.06 -12.18
C LEU A 629 39.34 24.56 -13.50
N GLU A 630 40.01 25.50 -14.18
CA GLU A 630 39.58 25.95 -15.49
C GLU A 630 39.85 24.89 -16.57
N ARG A 631 39.18 24.97 -17.72
CA ARG A 631 39.27 23.96 -18.80
C ARG A 631 40.69 23.82 -19.40
N ASP A 632 41.55 24.82 -19.18
CA ASP A 632 42.96 24.82 -19.60
C ASP A 632 43.92 24.21 -18.57
N GLY A 633 43.41 23.73 -17.43
CA GLY A 633 44.20 23.14 -16.35
C GLY A 633 44.75 24.16 -15.34
N THR A 634 44.37 25.42 -15.42
CA THR A 634 44.74 26.45 -14.46
C THR A 634 43.71 26.55 -13.33
N PHE A 635 44.17 27.05 -12.15
CA PHE A 635 43.29 27.27 -11.00
C PHE A 635 42.91 28.74 -10.88
N ARG A 636 41.65 29.03 -10.74
CA ARG A 636 41.16 30.33 -10.37
C ARG A 636 41.11 30.44 -8.84
N TYR A 637 41.62 31.56 -8.35
CA TYR A 637 41.66 31.89 -6.94
C TYR A 637 40.81 33.13 -6.69
N ASP A 638 39.70 32.97 -5.98
CA ASP A 638 38.88 34.09 -5.57
C ASP A 638 39.15 34.43 -4.10
N PRO A 639 39.61 35.63 -3.78
CA PRO A 639 39.76 36.04 -2.40
C PRO A 639 38.40 36.37 -1.81
N PHE A 640 38.07 35.72 -0.72
CA PHE A 640 36.91 36.10 0.09
C PHE A 640 37.36 37.17 1.08
N ILE A 641 36.74 38.37 1.00
CA ILE A 641 37.00 39.51 1.88
C ILE A 641 35.82 39.62 2.85
N GLY A 642 36.05 39.36 4.14
CA GLY A 642 35.09 39.50 5.23
C GLY A 642 35.44 40.61 6.19
#